data_c76c51a284066f214c354a76d4a05a88
#
_entry.id   c76c51a284066f214c354a76d4a05a88
#
_cell.length_a   1.000
_cell.length_b   1.000
_cell.length_c   1.000
_cell.angle_alpha   90.00
_cell.angle_beta   90.00
_cell.angle_gamma   90.00
#
_symmetry.space_group_name_H-M   'P 1'
#
loop_
_entity.id
_entity.type
_entity.pdbx_description
1 polymer ?
#
loop_
_entity_poly.entity_id
_entity_poly.type
_entity_poly.pdbx_seq_one_letter_code
_entity_poly.pdbx_strand_id
1 'polypeptide(L)'
;MGEPLTLGIDVGTSATKVLLLQSDGQWEMHAWPSSEGVWDNLRQWLAERGGSVERVGITGHGPSAIVIREDEVIGRIIPWNEPLPEGCERPVENDHILPPTRAWVPSRLAQWEQENGPIGDGVAVQLKDMLNWQLTGVVARDSRSMRGYSGEGNFHLPEEVIGQVSDTGSILSGISVGAEVICGCDDLSAGVVGLAAGKGALFNLANTSEHVGLVDGEPQEMMSWLPALGRLPPLCYNATSTGGRTLTEPFSELPVPEAAERFITELENDPERLGGAWQILRTVNEPIEEIQGRFPAGEMLIGGGLALIPQLVESRRATLRARQEVSVLGVAKLAQRPLAVIFGAGKVGRGFLAQLLTRGGWRIHFVDSDQNLVDALAVGSYQICNLATGEVETISGYSASVEHLLLDEADLILTSLGGNRLADWAASISEIDREVDIILAENHSSPAVVVREKIWSEKVGIAQAQVLRSCIEPTPELVTEYGPLTVQVQDHWTLPFDGDALVNPELLAGVAGFEPRPNFAIELTRKLYTYNAINAAVCYLGAQAGHGMLADAANDEDIATVARAVGAESSAALIAEYGFNADEQQGWCERALAKYQDESISDPIERNCRDPIRKLGLHDRILGPLHLCFEHDLPHSALVATLRSALAYCEPSDLAAETLEQTIAEHGIWNAVQLVAPGVDSRVESLLTANES
;
A
#
# COMPACT_ATOMS: atom_id res chain seq x y z
N MET A 1 10.69 7.08 -24.74
CA MET A 1 10.08 8.15 -23.93
C MET A 1 10.89 8.16 -22.65
N GLY A 2 11.25 9.34 -22.11
CA GLY A 2 11.98 9.41 -20.82
C GLY A 2 11.12 8.79 -19.69
N GLU A 3 11.79 8.44 -18.59
CA GLU A 3 11.07 7.95 -17.40
C GLU A 3 10.09 9.02 -16.87
N PRO A 4 8.93 8.59 -16.34
CA PRO A 4 7.94 9.49 -15.77
C PRO A 4 8.51 10.23 -14.55
N LEU A 5 8.37 11.56 -14.53
CA LEU A 5 8.88 12.40 -13.46
C LEU A 5 7.73 12.93 -12.60
N THR A 6 7.95 12.94 -11.28
CA THR A 6 7.05 13.61 -10.33
C THR A 6 7.67 14.92 -9.88
N LEU A 7 6.94 16.02 -10.00
CA LEU A 7 7.38 17.34 -9.58
C LEU A 7 6.81 17.68 -8.20
N GLY A 8 7.68 17.95 -7.24
CA GLY A 8 7.34 18.61 -5.98
C GLY A 8 7.59 20.12 -6.07
N ILE A 9 6.72 20.91 -5.47
CA ILE A 9 6.87 22.35 -5.31
C ILE A 9 6.61 22.71 -3.85
N ASP A 10 7.59 23.34 -3.19
CA ASP A 10 7.46 23.87 -1.82
C ASP A 10 7.65 25.38 -1.85
N VAL A 11 6.57 26.11 -1.59
CA VAL A 11 6.63 27.58 -1.50
C VAL A 11 6.80 27.97 -0.04
N GLY A 12 8.05 27.99 0.39
CA GLY A 12 8.41 28.39 1.76
C GLY A 12 8.39 29.91 1.95
N THR A 13 8.55 30.36 3.19
CA THR A 13 8.58 31.79 3.54
C THR A 13 9.78 32.52 2.94
N SER A 14 10.94 31.88 2.92
CA SER A 14 12.21 32.48 2.45
C SER A 14 12.62 32.05 1.06
N ALA A 15 12.35 30.80 0.70
CA ALA A 15 12.72 30.21 -0.58
C ALA A 15 11.62 29.30 -1.12
N THR A 16 11.42 29.36 -2.43
CA THR A 16 10.67 28.37 -3.20
C THR A 16 11.64 27.28 -3.62
N LYS A 17 11.25 26.03 -3.45
CA LYS A 17 12.02 24.84 -3.82
C LYS A 17 11.21 23.99 -4.78
N VAL A 18 11.87 23.42 -5.76
CA VAL A 18 11.27 22.47 -6.71
C VAL A 18 12.15 21.24 -6.80
N LEU A 19 11.54 20.09 -6.96
CA LEU A 19 12.23 18.80 -6.99
C LEU A 19 11.58 17.90 -8.02
N LEU A 20 12.41 17.35 -8.92
CA LEU A 20 12.01 16.28 -9.83
C LEU A 20 12.42 14.95 -9.22
N LEU A 21 11.44 14.10 -8.95
CA LEU A 21 11.61 12.78 -8.37
C LEU A 21 11.37 11.72 -9.46
N GLN A 22 12.33 10.82 -9.62
CA GLN A 22 12.27 9.69 -10.55
C GLN A 22 11.59 8.47 -9.90
N SER A 23 11.22 7.50 -10.72
CA SER A 23 10.57 6.26 -10.27
C SER A 23 11.47 5.38 -9.39
N ASP A 24 12.79 5.51 -9.53
CA ASP A 24 13.82 4.79 -8.76
C ASP A 24 14.20 5.51 -7.44
N GLY A 25 13.52 6.62 -7.11
CA GLY A 25 13.79 7.40 -5.90
C GLY A 25 14.91 8.44 -6.06
N GLN A 26 15.62 8.50 -7.19
CA GLN A 26 16.59 9.58 -7.44
C GLN A 26 15.86 10.90 -7.66
N TRP A 27 16.49 12.00 -7.26
CA TRP A 27 15.90 13.32 -7.41
C TRP A 27 16.93 14.41 -7.70
N GLU A 28 16.44 15.48 -8.32
CA GLU A 28 17.16 16.72 -8.54
C GLU A 28 16.34 17.91 -7.99
N MET A 29 16.97 18.82 -7.27
CA MET A 29 16.31 19.97 -6.66
C MET A 29 16.91 21.30 -7.11
N HIS A 30 16.06 22.32 -7.20
CA HIS A 30 16.46 23.71 -7.37
C HIS A 30 15.71 24.62 -6.39
N ALA A 31 16.31 25.74 -6.03
CA ALA A 31 15.73 26.70 -5.10
C ALA A 31 16.06 28.14 -5.47
N TRP A 32 15.13 29.05 -5.21
CA TRP A 32 15.30 30.50 -5.39
C TRP A 32 14.53 31.29 -4.31
N PRO A 33 14.83 32.57 -4.06
CA PRO A 33 14.08 33.41 -3.14
C PRO A 33 12.59 33.44 -3.47
N SER A 34 11.70 33.26 -2.49
CA SER A 34 10.24 33.28 -2.73
C SER A 34 9.71 34.61 -3.26
N SER A 35 10.49 35.71 -3.11
CA SER A 35 10.17 37.00 -3.66
C SER A 35 10.24 37.08 -5.20
N GLU A 36 10.88 36.10 -5.86
CA GLU A 36 11.05 36.08 -7.32
C GLU A 36 9.87 35.43 -8.07
N GLY A 37 8.84 35.01 -7.37
CA GLY A 37 7.70 34.28 -7.95
C GLY A 37 8.00 32.81 -8.23
N VAL A 38 6.94 32.05 -8.52
CA VAL A 38 7.04 30.59 -8.67
C VAL A 38 7.25 30.19 -10.12
N TRP A 39 6.43 30.71 -11.03
CA TRP A 39 6.25 30.12 -12.36
C TRP A 39 7.37 30.41 -13.35
N ASP A 40 7.89 31.64 -13.39
CA ASP A 40 8.94 32.00 -14.34
C ASP A 40 10.24 31.26 -14.09
N ASN A 41 10.63 31.13 -12.83
CA ASN A 41 11.81 30.36 -12.42
C ASN A 41 11.63 28.85 -12.68
N LEU A 42 10.44 28.32 -12.37
CA LEU A 42 10.12 26.92 -12.65
C LEU A 42 10.17 26.62 -14.14
N ARG A 43 9.53 27.46 -14.97
CA ARG A 43 9.51 27.31 -16.42
C ARG A 43 10.92 27.33 -17.02
N GLN A 44 11.77 28.24 -16.57
CA GLN A 44 13.16 28.31 -17.01
C GLN A 44 13.91 27.04 -16.61
N TRP A 45 13.76 26.57 -15.37
CA TRP A 45 14.44 25.42 -14.86
C TRP A 45 14.01 24.13 -15.58
N LEU A 46 12.72 23.94 -15.87
CA LEU A 46 12.18 22.80 -16.61
C LEU A 46 12.64 22.80 -18.09
N ALA A 47 12.74 23.98 -18.72
CA ALA A 47 13.15 24.11 -20.13
C ALA A 47 14.58 23.57 -20.39
N GLU A 48 15.44 23.56 -19.38
CA GLU A 48 16.81 23.07 -19.47
C GLU A 48 16.90 21.53 -19.31
N ARG A 49 15.79 20.88 -18.98
CA ARG A 49 15.70 19.46 -18.64
C ARG A 49 14.80 18.72 -19.60
N GLY A 50 15.28 17.59 -20.07
CA GLY A 50 14.44 16.66 -20.82
C GLY A 50 13.63 15.81 -19.86
N GLY A 51 12.42 15.42 -20.25
CA GLY A 51 11.55 14.54 -19.50
C GLY A 51 10.13 15.09 -19.40
N SER A 52 9.17 14.21 -19.23
CA SER A 52 7.76 14.58 -19.08
C SER A 52 7.39 14.52 -17.60
N VAL A 53 6.98 15.65 -17.03
CA VAL A 53 6.34 15.67 -15.72
C VAL A 53 4.96 15.04 -15.88
N GLU A 54 4.70 13.95 -15.17
CA GLU A 54 3.40 13.25 -15.18
C GLU A 54 2.53 13.63 -13.98
N ARG A 55 3.15 13.94 -12.84
CA ARG A 55 2.42 14.30 -11.62
C ARG A 55 3.06 15.45 -10.89
N VAL A 56 2.23 16.26 -10.22
CA VAL A 56 2.62 17.46 -9.49
C VAL A 56 2.03 17.45 -8.09
N GLY A 57 2.87 17.65 -7.09
CA GLY A 57 2.45 17.93 -5.71
C GLY A 57 2.94 19.29 -5.26
N ILE A 58 2.06 20.09 -4.66
CA ILE A 58 2.38 21.41 -4.14
C ILE A 58 2.17 21.47 -2.64
N THR A 59 3.14 22.01 -1.93
CA THR A 59 3.05 22.39 -0.52
C THR A 59 3.49 23.84 -0.36
N GLY A 60 3.18 24.41 0.78
CA GLY A 60 3.62 25.76 1.06
C GLY A 60 3.30 26.20 2.47
N HIS A 61 3.89 27.31 2.85
CA HIS A 61 3.69 27.88 4.17
C HIS A 61 2.24 28.30 4.40
N GLY A 62 1.77 28.18 5.63
CA GLY A 62 0.43 28.58 6.08
C GLY A 62 0.38 28.85 7.58
N PRO A 63 -0.80 29.25 8.10
CA PRO A 63 -2.03 29.56 7.37
C PRO A 63 -2.03 30.96 6.75
N SER A 64 -2.45 31.04 5.49
CA SER A 64 -2.65 32.30 4.77
C SER A 64 -4.15 32.52 4.53
N ALA A 65 -4.59 33.73 4.19
CA ALA A 65 -5.94 33.96 3.68
C ALA A 65 -5.86 34.45 2.24
N ILE A 66 -6.43 33.66 1.35
CA ILE A 66 -6.59 33.94 -0.07
C ILE A 66 -8.05 33.63 -0.40
N VAL A 67 -8.69 34.49 -1.19
CA VAL A 67 -10.06 34.28 -1.64
C VAL A 67 -10.11 34.26 -3.15
N ILE A 68 -10.70 33.20 -3.71
CA ILE A 68 -10.95 33.07 -5.16
C ILE A 68 -12.46 33.25 -5.38
N ARG A 69 -12.82 34.08 -6.34
CA ARG A 69 -14.21 34.30 -6.77
C ARG A 69 -14.23 34.52 -8.28
N GLU A 70 -15.16 33.87 -8.99
CA GLU A 70 -15.31 34.02 -10.44
C GLU A 70 -13.99 33.89 -11.21
N ASP A 71 -13.18 32.88 -10.84
CA ASP A 71 -11.85 32.60 -11.42
C ASP A 71 -10.82 33.77 -11.27
N GLU A 72 -10.97 34.57 -10.23
CA GLU A 72 -10.00 35.61 -9.89
C GLU A 72 -9.64 35.58 -8.40
N VAL A 73 -8.38 35.90 -8.07
CA VAL A 73 -7.96 36.16 -6.68
C VAL A 73 -8.45 37.57 -6.30
N ILE A 74 -9.29 37.61 -5.26
CA ILE A 74 -9.90 38.84 -4.79
C ILE A 74 -9.16 39.38 -3.58
N GLY A 75 -8.95 40.72 -3.57
CA GLY A 75 -8.23 41.40 -2.51
C GLY A 75 -6.75 41.02 -2.45
N ARG A 76 -6.12 41.36 -1.35
CA ARG A 76 -4.72 40.99 -1.17
C ARG A 76 -4.57 39.66 -0.43
N ILE A 77 -3.52 38.96 -0.66
CA ILE A 77 -3.13 37.76 0.10
C ILE A 77 -2.67 38.19 1.50
N ILE A 78 -3.24 37.59 2.54
CA ILE A 78 -2.82 37.77 3.92
C ILE A 78 -1.86 36.62 4.29
N PRO A 79 -0.56 36.89 4.44
CA PRO A 79 0.40 35.83 4.77
C PRO A 79 0.34 35.48 6.28
N TRP A 80 0.79 34.27 6.62
CA TRP A 80 0.76 33.73 7.97
C TRP A 80 1.57 34.56 9.00
N ASN A 81 2.67 35.19 8.56
CA ASN A 81 3.63 35.89 9.41
C ASN A 81 3.31 37.40 9.60
N GLU A 82 2.23 37.89 9.00
CA GLU A 82 1.77 39.25 9.21
C GLU A 82 1.19 39.40 10.63
N PRO A 83 1.44 40.52 11.35
CA PRO A 83 0.78 40.78 12.62
C PRO A 83 -0.73 40.76 12.50
N LEU A 84 -1.40 40.05 13.42
CA LEU A 84 -2.86 39.97 13.43
C LEU A 84 -3.43 41.25 14.01
N PRO A 85 -4.32 41.99 13.28
CA PRO A 85 -4.97 43.19 13.79
C PRO A 85 -5.90 42.90 14.98
N GLU A 86 -6.11 43.91 15.81
CA GLU A 86 -7.07 43.84 16.92
C GLU A 86 -8.49 43.45 16.45
N GLY A 87 -9.13 42.53 17.15
CA GLY A 87 -10.47 42.06 16.83
C GLY A 87 -10.55 40.96 15.75
N CYS A 88 -9.42 40.57 15.16
CA CYS A 88 -9.38 39.49 14.15
C CYS A 88 -9.13 38.10 14.75
N GLU A 89 -8.77 38.00 16.01
CA GLU A 89 -8.63 36.68 16.65
C GLU A 89 -9.93 35.88 16.64
N ARG A 90 -9.85 34.66 16.19
CA ARG A 90 -10.93 33.68 16.21
C ARG A 90 -10.43 32.41 16.90
N PRO A 91 -11.14 31.92 17.94
CA PRO A 91 -10.79 30.63 18.54
C PRO A 91 -11.03 29.51 17.54
N VAL A 92 -10.16 28.52 17.56
CA VAL A 92 -10.35 27.27 16.84
C VAL A 92 -10.99 26.31 17.82
N GLU A 93 -12.30 26.05 17.64
CA GLU A 93 -13.08 25.17 18.51
C GLU A 93 -12.82 23.70 18.14
N ASN A 94 -12.71 22.85 19.16
CA ASN A 94 -12.57 21.38 19.04
C ASN A 94 -11.35 20.85 18.31
N ASP A 95 -10.39 21.69 17.96
CA ASP A 95 -9.12 21.23 17.45
C ASP A 95 -8.11 21.19 18.59
N HIS A 96 -7.44 20.08 18.78
CA HIS A 96 -6.31 19.96 19.68
C HIS A 96 -5.11 20.76 19.17
N ILE A 97 -5.31 22.06 18.84
CA ILE A 97 -4.29 22.96 18.34
C ILE A 97 -3.89 23.92 19.46
N LEU A 98 -2.58 24.05 19.71
CA LEU A 98 -2.04 24.93 20.73
C LEU A 98 -1.11 26.01 20.12
N PRO A 99 -1.29 27.25 20.51
CA PRO A 99 -2.39 27.84 21.25
C PRO A 99 -3.66 27.98 20.39
N PRO A 100 -4.86 27.83 20.98
CA PRO A 100 -6.12 27.78 20.21
C PRO A 100 -6.54 29.11 19.56
N THR A 101 -5.95 30.21 19.97
CA THR A 101 -6.31 31.58 19.53
C THR A 101 -5.14 32.28 18.81
N ARG A 102 -4.55 31.65 17.81
CA ARG A 102 -3.52 32.30 17.01
C ARG A 102 -3.98 32.59 15.61
N ALA A 103 -3.07 33.11 14.81
CA ALA A 103 -3.29 33.48 13.42
C ALA A 103 -3.54 32.27 12.48
N TRP A 104 -4.44 31.38 12.90
CA TRP A 104 -4.98 30.28 12.12
C TRP A 104 -5.91 30.78 11.03
N VAL A 105 -6.37 29.88 10.15
CA VAL A 105 -7.19 30.22 8.99
C VAL A 105 -8.40 31.12 9.34
N PRO A 106 -9.21 30.85 10.38
CA PRO A 106 -10.33 31.72 10.75
C PRO A 106 -9.91 33.15 11.11
N SER A 107 -8.79 33.30 11.82
CA SER A 107 -8.28 34.62 12.20
C SER A 107 -7.72 35.38 11.01
N ARG A 108 -7.05 34.68 10.08
CA ARG A 108 -6.54 35.28 8.83
C ARG A 108 -7.69 35.70 7.90
N LEU A 109 -8.76 34.92 7.83
CA LEU A 109 -9.97 35.28 7.09
C LEU A 109 -10.67 36.47 7.72
N ALA A 110 -10.76 36.55 9.05
CA ALA A 110 -11.31 37.73 9.71
C ALA A 110 -10.49 39.01 9.43
N GLN A 111 -9.18 38.89 9.34
CA GLN A 111 -8.30 39.98 8.87
C GLN A 111 -8.60 40.36 7.43
N TRP A 112 -8.73 39.35 6.54
CA TRP A 112 -9.07 39.58 5.15
C TRP A 112 -10.41 40.28 4.97
N GLU A 113 -11.47 39.82 5.70
CA GLU A 113 -12.79 40.42 5.68
C GLU A 113 -12.81 41.87 6.23
N GLN A 114 -12.00 42.15 7.23
CA GLN A 114 -11.84 43.50 7.77
C GLN A 114 -11.34 44.51 6.71
N GLU A 115 -10.46 44.02 5.83
CA GLU A 115 -9.87 44.85 4.76
C GLU A 115 -10.74 44.93 3.49
N ASN A 116 -11.41 43.80 3.14
CA ASN A 116 -12.05 43.64 1.83
C ASN A 116 -13.58 43.49 1.89
N GLY A 117 -14.15 43.38 3.10
CA GLY A 117 -15.57 43.06 3.27
C GLY A 117 -15.82 41.54 3.28
N PRO A 118 -17.11 41.11 3.38
CA PRO A 118 -17.46 39.69 3.50
C PRO A 118 -16.95 38.85 2.33
N ILE A 119 -16.56 37.61 2.61
CA ILE A 119 -16.15 36.64 1.58
C ILE A 119 -17.27 36.41 0.55
N GLY A 120 -18.55 36.41 0.97
CA GLY A 120 -19.71 36.18 0.10
C GLY A 120 -19.67 34.79 -0.53
N ASP A 121 -19.76 34.76 -1.86
CA ASP A 121 -19.65 33.55 -2.69
C ASP A 121 -18.18 33.15 -3.03
N GLY A 122 -17.20 33.87 -2.49
CA GLY A 122 -15.80 33.54 -2.65
C GLY A 122 -15.39 32.28 -1.87
N VAL A 123 -14.39 31.60 -2.37
CA VAL A 123 -13.82 30.40 -1.75
C VAL A 123 -12.49 30.77 -1.09
N ALA A 124 -12.41 30.54 0.23
CA ALA A 124 -11.17 30.70 0.97
C ALA A 124 -10.22 29.53 0.71
N VAL A 125 -8.94 29.80 0.42
CA VAL A 125 -7.93 28.82 0.06
C VAL A 125 -6.58 29.14 0.69
N GLN A 126 -5.67 28.15 0.72
CA GLN A 126 -4.27 28.35 1.06
C GLN A 126 -3.41 28.63 -0.18
N LEU A 127 -2.14 28.96 0.04
CA LEU A 127 -1.22 29.28 -1.06
C LEU A 127 -1.07 28.13 -2.06
N LYS A 128 -0.91 26.89 -1.57
CA LYS A 128 -0.83 25.70 -2.42
C LYS A 128 -2.09 25.49 -3.27
N ASP A 129 -3.27 25.76 -2.70
CA ASP A 129 -4.56 25.58 -3.38
C ASP A 129 -4.73 26.60 -4.50
N MET A 130 -4.28 27.84 -4.29
CA MET A 130 -4.25 28.87 -5.32
C MET A 130 -3.32 28.47 -6.48
N LEU A 131 -2.15 27.90 -6.18
CA LEU A 131 -1.22 27.45 -7.21
C LEU A 131 -1.77 26.23 -7.98
N ASN A 132 -2.42 25.31 -7.29
CA ASN A 132 -3.15 24.20 -7.90
C ASN A 132 -4.23 24.70 -8.87
N TRP A 133 -5.03 25.67 -8.42
CA TRP A 133 -6.04 26.31 -9.26
C TRP A 133 -5.43 26.98 -10.50
N GLN A 134 -4.30 27.67 -10.38
CA GLN A 134 -3.61 28.28 -11.52
C GLN A 134 -3.15 27.23 -12.56
N LEU A 135 -2.80 26.02 -12.13
CA LEU A 135 -2.41 24.92 -13.03
C LEU A 135 -3.61 24.25 -13.69
N THR A 136 -4.67 24.01 -12.94
CA THR A 136 -5.78 23.11 -13.33
C THR A 136 -7.08 23.82 -13.65
N GLY A 137 -7.29 25.02 -13.14
CA GLY A 137 -8.60 25.69 -13.08
C GLY A 137 -9.52 25.16 -11.99
N VAL A 138 -9.09 24.21 -11.17
CA VAL A 138 -9.89 23.57 -10.11
C VAL A 138 -9.50 24.12 -8.74
N VAL A 139 -10.49 24.58 -7.97
CA VAL A 139 -10.30 24.99 -6.57
C VAL A 139 -10.52 23.78 -5.67
N ALA A 140 -9.47 23.28 -5.05
CA ALA A 140 -9.49 22.14 -4.14
C ALA A 140 -8.72 22.43 -2.87
N ARG A 141 -9.13 21.85 -1.74
CA ARG A 141 -8.58 22.11 -0.41
C ARG A 141 -8.49 20.84 0.38
N ASP A 142 -7.55 20.74 1.30
CA ASP A 142 -7.52 19.69 2.32
C ASP A 142 -7.85 20.23 3.71
N SER A 143 -8.36 19.37 4.58
CA SER A 143 -8.82 19.79 5.91
C SER A 143 -7.67 20.18 6.85
N ARG A 144 -6.47 19.61 6.68
CA ARG A 144 -5.31 19.95 7.51
C ARG A 144 -4.79 21.36 7.22
N SER A 145 -4.64 21.72 5.95
CA SER A 145 -4.22 23.06 5.56
C SER A 145 -5.25 24.13 5.92
N MET A 146 -6.54 23.75 5.97
CA MET A 146 -7.67 24.63 6.31
C MET A 146 -8.11 24.54 7.77
N ARG A 147 -7.23 24.25 8.70
CA ARG A 147 -7.52 24.06 10.13
C ARG A 147 -8.41 25.13 10.72
N GLY A 148 -9.46 24.70 11.44
CA GLY A 148 -10.41 25.56 12.11
C GLY A 148 -11.39 26.27 11.18
N TYR A 149 -11.31 26.05 9.87
CA TYR A 149 -12.26 26.59 8.91
C TYR A 149 -13.54 25.76 8.91
N SER A 150 -14.66 26.40 9.23
CA SER A 150 -16.00 25.79 9.31
C SER A 150 -16.86 26.05 8.07
N GLY A 151 -16.31 26.68 7.02
CA GLY A 151 -17.05 26.98 5.79
C GLY A 151 -17.40 25.74 4.99
N GLU A 152 -18.48 25.83 4.21
CA GLU A 152 -18.92 24.76 3.31
C GLU A 152 -17.90 24.53 2.18
N GLY A 153 -17.82 23.31 1.69
CA GLY A 153 -17.02 22.92 0.53
C GLY A 153 -16.47 21.50 0.63
N ASN A 154 -16.12 20.93 -0.50
CA ASN A 154 -15.50 19.63 -0.56
C ASN A 154 -14.03 19.74 -0.16
N PHE A 155 -13.64 18.94 0.83
CA PHE A 155 -12.24 18.69 1.15
C PHE A 155 -11.79 17.43 0.45
N HIS A 156 -10.58 17.45 -0.05
CA HIS A 156 -9.94 16.37 -0.77
C HIS A 156 -8.87 15.72 0.11
N LEU A 157 -8.55 14.47 -0.19
CA LEU A 157 -7.36 13.83 0.39
C LEU A 157 -6.10 14.47 -0.21
N PRO A 158 -5.03 14.59 0.54
CA PRO A 158 -3.79 15.23 0.06
C PRO A 158 -3.19 14.61 -1.21
N GLU A 159 -3.27 13.29 -1.34
CA GLU A 159 -2.81 12.52 -2.51
C GLU A 159 -3.84 12.41 -3.64
N GLU A 160 -5.06 12.89 -3.43
CA GLU A 160 -6.13 12.84 -4.42
C GLU A 160 -5.82 13.74 -5.62
N VAL A 161 -5.97 13.19 -6.83
CA VAL A 161 -5.82 13.95 -8.07
C VAL A 161 -7.02 14.88 -8.23
N ILE A 162 -6.79 16.18 -8.15
CA ILE A 162 -7.83 17.20 -8.25
C ILE A 162 -8.09 17.69 -9.68
N GLY A 163 -7.17 17.40 -10.59
CA GLY A 163 -7.25 17.79 -11.98
C GLY A 163 -5.96 17.54 -12.74
N GLN A 164 -5.92 18.01 -13.97
CA GLN A 164 -4.75 17.95 -14.83
C GLN A 164 -4.29 19.35 -15.21
N VAL A 165 -3.00 19.51 -15.48
CA VAL A 165 -2.44 20.76 -15.97
C VAL A 165 -3.12 21.14 -17.29
N SER A 166 -3.79 22.29 -17.29
CA SER A 166 -4.48 22.85 -18.45
C SER A 166 -3.48 23.49 -19.44
N ASP A 167 -3.96 23.85 -20.64
CA ASP A 167 -3.16 24.62 -21.60
C ASP A 167 -2.63 25.91 -20.98
N THR A 168 -3.48 26.65 -20.25
CA THR A 168 -3.09 27.89 -19.56
C THR A 168 -2.06 27.60 -18.47
N GLY A 169 -2.28 26.56 -17.66
CA GLY A 169 -1.34 26.12 -16.63
C GLY A 169 0.02 25.73 -17.19
N SER A 170 0.04 25.06 -18.33
CA SER A 170 1.27 24.68 -19.03
C SER A 170 2.04 25.90 -19.57
N ILE A 171 1.35 26.87 -20.18
CA ILE A 171 1.98 28.13 -20.64
C ILE A 171 2.58 28.88 -19.44
N LEU A 172 1.87 28.89 -18.30
CA LEU A 172 2.30 29.56 -17.08
C LEU A 172 3.55 28.93 -16.50
N SER A 173 3.55 27.60 -16.32
CA SER A 173 4.51 26.86 -15.50
C SER A 173 5.62 26.14 -16.28
N GLY A 174 5.39 25.85 -17.56
CA GLY A 174 6.25 24.97 -18.37
C GLY A 174 6.03 23.46 -18.10
N ILE A 175 5.08 23.09 -17.23
CA ILE A 175 4.71 21.69 -16.97
C ILE A 175 3.89 21.18 -18.16
N SER A 176 4.05 19.89 -18.50
CA SER A 176 3.33 19.27 -19.62
C SER A 176 1.81 19.31 -19.41
N VAL A 177 1.06 19.64 -20.48
CA VAL A 177 -0.41 19.54 -20.46
C VAL A 177 -0.80 18.10 -20.15
N GLY A 178 -1.81 17.93 -19.28
CA GLY A 178 -2.31 16.63 -18.88
C GLY A 178 -1.57 16.00 -17.69
N ALA A 179 -0.50 16.61 -17.18
CA ALA A 179 0.12 16.17 -15.93
C ALA A 179 -0.91 16.22 -14.78
N GLU A 180 -1.00 15.15 -14.01
CA GLU A 180 -1.93 15.06 -12.88
C GLU A 180 -1.46 15.95 -11.72
N VAL A 181 -2.37 16.72 -11.13
CA VAL A 181 -2.08 17.58 -9.97
C VAL A 181 -2.83 17.03 -8.76
N ILE A 182 -2.11 16.73 -7.67
CA ILE A 182 -2.73 16.31 -6.42
C ILE A 182 -3.14 17.52 -5.56
N CYS A 183 -4.03 17.30 -4.58
CA CYS A 183 -4.44 18.36 -3.66
C CYS A 183 -3.24 18.94 -2.88
N GLY A 184 -2.29 18.08 -2.48
CA GLY A 184 -1.15 18.46 -1.66
C GLY A 184 -1.52 18.71 -0.20
N CYS A 185 -0.56 19.16 0.61
CA CYS A 185 -0.74 19.39 2.03
C CYS A 185 0.08 20.58 2.55
N ASP A 186 -0.04 20.90 3.83
CA ASP A 186 0.79 21.89 4.51
C ASP A 186 2.28 21.44 4.59
N ASP A 187 3.18 22.40 4.77
CA ASP A 187 4.64 22.17 4.79
C ASP A 187 5.11 21.31 5.97
N LEU A 188 4.43 21.35 7.11
CA LEU A 188 4.69 20.46 8.26
C LEU A 188 4.39 19.01 7.88
N SER A 189 3.19 18.74 7.35
CA SER A 189 2.79 17.39 6.94
C SER A 189 3.69 16.85 5.84
N ALA A 190 3.99 17.66 4.82
CA ALA A 190 4.94 17.31 3.77
C ALA A 190 6.34 17.02 4.34
N GLY A 191 6.80 17.81 5.30
CA GLY A 191 8.09 17.60 5.96
C GLY A 191 8.17 16.24 6.69
N VAL A 192 7.13 15.84 7.40
CA VAL A 192 7.10 14.53 8.09
C VAL A 192 7.11 13.37 7.09
N VAL A 193 6.39 13.49 5.96
CA VAL A 193 6.47 12.50 4.86
C VAL A 193 7.89 12.45 4.28
N GLY A 194 8.55 13.61 4.12
CA GLY A 194 9.92 13.70 3.62
C GLY A 194 10.95 13.05 4.55
N LEU A 195 10.71 13.06 5.86
CA LEU A 195 11.52 12.35 6.86
C LEU A 195 11.30 10.83 6.83
N ALA A 196 10.24 10.35 6.19
CA ALA A 196 9.77 8.97 6.30
C ALA A 196 9.59 8.52 7.77
N ALA A 197 9.00 9.40 8.59
CA ALA A 197 8.79 9.16 10.00
C ALA A 197 7.56 8.27 10.21
N GLY A 198 7.78 7.05 10.69
CA GLY A 198 6.73 6.09 11.03
C GLY A 198 6.17 6.27 12.43
N LYS A 199 5.14 5.51 12.78
CA LYS A 199 4.47 5.55 14.08
C LYS A 199 5.46 5.37 15.24
N GLY A 200 5.35 6.23 16.23
CA GLY A 200 6.24 6.25 17.40
C GLY A 200 7.58 6.96 17.19
N ALA A 201 7.91 7.37 15.95
CA ALA A 201 9.10 8.17 15.70
C ALA A 201 8.91 9.62 16.19
N LEU A 202 9.95 10.18 16.75
CA LEU A 202 10.03 11.62 17.00
C LEU A 202 10.53 12.31 15.73
N PHE A 203 10.01 13.49 15.45
CA PHE A 203 10.47 14.27 14.31
C PHE A 203 10.86 15.69 14.73
N ASN A 204 11.84 16.24 14.04
CA ASN A 204 12.23 17.62 14.14
C ASN A 204 12.41 18.23 12.73
N LEU A 205 11.53 19.15 12.39
CA LEU A 205 11.65 19.96 11.17
C LEU A 205 12.35 21.27 11.54
N ALA A 206 13.68 21.26 11.41
CA ALA A 206 14.57 22.34 11.78
C ALA A 206 14.67 23.39 10.65
N ASN A 207 13.63 24.18 10.51
CA ASN A 207 13.52 25.29 9.54
C ASN A 207 13.55 26.64 10.26
N THR A 208 13.24 27.72 9.56
CA THR A 208 13.10 29.08 10.11
C THR A 208 12.06 29.11 11.25
N SER A 209 10.90 28.47 11.04
CA SER A 209 9.99 28.04 12.08
C SER A 209 10.25 26.56 12.35
N GLU A 210 10.51 26.21 13.58
CA GLU A 210 10.87 24.84 13.94
C GLU A 210 9.68 24.11 14.56
N HIS A 211 9.48 22.87 14.12
CA HIS A 211 8.47 21.98 14.66
C HIS A 211 9.15 20.71 15.19
N VAL A 212 8.73 20.32 16.40
CA VAL A 212 9.15 19.06 17.01
C VAL A 212 7.93 18.28 17.45
N GLY A 213 7.93 16.97 17.27
CA GLY A 213 6.77 16.18 17.62
C GLY A 213 6.97 14.68 17.53
N LEU A 214 5.84 14.00 17.58
CA LEU A 214 5.70 12.56 17.58
C LEU A 214 4.68 12.16 16.51
N VAL A 215 4.97 11.12 15.76
CA VAL A 215 3.98 10.45 14.90
C VAL A 215 3.15 9.51 15.76
N ASP A 216 1.91 9.93 16.10
CA ASP A 216 1.02 9.15 16.98
C ASP A 216 -0.45 9.41 16.66
N GLY A 217 -1.27 8.36 16.74
CA GLY A 217 -2.71 8.38 16.49
C GLY A 217 -3.53 9.06 17.59
N GLU A 218 -2.97 9.22 18.79
CA GLU A 218 -3.69 9.77 19.94
C GLU A 218 -3.18 11.15 20.35
N PRO A 219 -4.09 12.08 20.72
CA PRO A 219 -3.69 13.40 21.22
C PRO A 219 -2.79 13.30 22.46
N GLN A 220 -1.73 14.08 22.48
CA GLN A 220 -0.82 14.19 23.62
C GLN A 220 -1.07 15.48 24.38
N GLU A 221 -0.94 15.43 25.73
CA GLU A 221 -1.10 16.60 26.57
C GLU A 221 -0.11 17.71 26.20
N MET A 222 -0.58 18.95 26.15
CA MET A 222 0.21 20.14 25.80
C MET A 222 0.86 20.11 24.40
N MET A 223 0.33 19.31 23.49
CA MET A 223 0.74 19.29 22.09
C MET A 223 -0.44 19.55 21.16
N SER A 224 -0.17 20.16 20.00
CA SER A 224 -1.13 20.21 18.92
C SER A 224 -1.24 18.83 18.29
N TRP A 225 -2.45 18.41 17.94
CA TRP A 225 -2.71 17.13 17.32
C TRP A 225 -3.37 17.29 15.96
N LEU A 226 -2.95 16.46 15.02
CA LEU A 226 -3.52 16.33 13.68
C LEU A 226 -3.88 14.88 13.46
N PRO A 227 -5.15 14.57 13.19
CA PRO A 227 -5.58 13.21 12.83
C PRO A 227 -4.94 12.77 11.51
N ALA A 228 -4.90 11.46 11.27
CA ALA A 228 -4.55 10.93 9.95
C ALA A 228 -5.47 11.52 8.87
N LEU A 229 -4.92 11.72 7.66
CA LEU A 229 -5.67 12.19 6.51
C LEU A 229 -5.09 11.58 5.23
N GLY A 230 -5.77 10.58 4.65
CA GLY A 230 -5.24 9.82 3.54
C GLY A 230 -3.86 9.23 3.88
N ARG A 231 -2.86 9.46 3.03
CA ARG A 231 -1.46 9.02 3.25
C ARG A 231 -0.68 9.87 4.26
N LEU A 232 -1.27 10.89 4.86
CA LEU A 232 -0.61 11.67 5.90
C LEU A 232 -0.78 11.02 7.27
N PRO A 233 0.31 10.74 8.00
CA PRO A 233 0.24 10.14 9.33
C PRO A 233 -0.35 11.11 10.36
N PRO A 234 -0.93 10.60 11.46
CA PRO A 234 -1.34 11.44 12.58
C PRO A 234 -0.12 12.03 13.29
N LEU A 235 -0.21 13.28 13.76
CA LEU A 235 0.90 14.01 14.35
C LEU A 235 0.51 14.67 15.66
N CYS A 236 1.39 14.55 16.66
CA CYS A 236 1.41 15.43 17.81
C CYS A 236 2.65 16.33 17.72
N TYR A 237 2.51 17.66 17.81
CA TYR A 237 3.63 18.55 17.61
C TYR A 237 3.55 19.83 18.42
N ASN A 238 4.72 20.45 18.64
CA ASN A 238 4.87 21.81 19.13
C ASN A 238 5.66 22.64 18.11
N ALA A 239 5.21 23.87 17.89
CA ALA A 239 6.00 24.87 17.19
C ALA A 239 6.89 25.59 18.21
N THR A 240 8.20 25.59 17.99
CA THR A 240 9.11 26.25 18.91
C THR A 240 9.22 27.75 18.61
N SER A 241 9.31 28.56 19.64
CA SER A 241 9.55 30.00 19.49
C SER A 241 11.02 30.36 19.29
N THR A 242 11.92 29.40 19.47
CA THR A 242 13.37 29.55 19.52
C THR A 242 14.12 28.81 18.42
N GLY A 243 13.46 28.42 17.35
CA GLY A 243 14.05 27.62 16.28
C GLY A 243 15.07 28.38 15.43
N GLY A 244 15.10 28.03 14.14
CA GLY A 244 16.09 28.54 13.18
C GLY A 244 16.25 30.04 13.10
N ARG A 245 15.19 30.78 13.39
CA ARG A 245 15.27 32.24 13.47
C ARG A 245 16.27 32.69 14.54
N THR A 246 16.26 32.07 15.70
CA THR A 246 17.18 32.39 16.79
C THR A 246 18.63 32.06 16.44
N LEU A 247 18.87 30.97 15.68
CA LEU A 247 20.21 30.61 15.20
C LEU A 247 20.74 31.58 14.14
N THR A 248 19.88 32.07 13.28
CA THR A 248 20.26 32.94 12.16
C THR A 248 20.15 34.42 12.47
N GLU A 249 19.48 34.83 13.55
CA GLU A 249 19.28 36.23 13.94
C GLU A 249 20.60 37.02 14.08
N PRO A 250 21.69 36.47 14.69
CA PRO A 250 22.98 37.16 14.75
C PRO A 250 23.59 37.44 13.37
N PHE A 251 23.13 36.79 12.30
CA PHE A 251 23.61 36.87 10.93
C PHE A 251 22.48 37.17 9.96
N SER A 252 21.48 37.93 10.38
CA SER A 252 20.23 38.18 9.63
C SER A 252 20.41 38.86 8.27
N GLU A 253 21.57 39.43 8.01
CA GLU A 253 22.01 40.02 6.74
C GLU A 253 22.52 38.98 5.70
N LEU A 254 22.78 37.74 6.14
CA LEU A 254 23.27 36.66 5.28
C LEU A 254 22.12 35.73 4.85
N PRO A 255 22.21 35.14 3.64
CA PRO A 255 21.37 34.02 3.27
C PRO A 255 21.49 32.87 4.27
N VAL A 256 20.41 32.09 4.50
CA VAL A 256 20.37 31.03 5.53
C VAL A 256 21.55 30.04 5.46
N PRO A 257 22.01 29.56 4.29
CA PRO A 257 23.16 28.67 4.21
C PRO A 257 24.46 29.35 4.72
N GLU A 258 24.70 30.60 4.33
CA GLU A 258 25.88 31.36 4.74
C GLU A 258 25.83 31.72 6.23
N ALA A 259 24.64 32.04 6.76
CA ALA A 259 24.42 32.24 8.19
C ALA A 259 24.72 30.96 8.99
N ALA A 260 24.32 29.80 8.48
CA ALA A 260 24.62 28.50 9.10
C ALA A 260 26.13 28.20 9.10
N GLU A 261 26.82 28.43 7.99
CA GLU A 261 28.30 28.26 7.91
C GLU A 261 29.02 29.20 8.87
N ARG A 262 28.56 30.42 9.02
CA ARG A 262 29.11 31.37 9.97
C ARG A 262 28.90 30.92 11.40
N PHE A 263 27.71 30.42 11.72
CA PHE A 263 27.40 29.88 13.04
C PHE A 263 28.26 28.65 13.38
N ILE A 264 28.45 27.74 12.41
CA ILE A 264 29.37 26.60 12.56
C ILE A 264 30.78 27.07 12.90
N THR A 265 31.29 28.07 12.16
CA THR A 265 32.62 28.64 12.39
C THR A 265 32.78 29.20 13.81
N GLU A 266 31.76 29.85 14.36
CA GLU A 266 31.79 30.33 15.72
C GLU A 266 31.72 29.21 16.77
N LEU A 267 30.98 28.12 16.50
CA LEU A 267 30.97 26.93 17.37
C LEU A 267 32.34 26.24 17.39
N GLU A 268 33.00 26.13 16.24
CA GLU A 268 34.31 25.49 16.10
C GLU A 268 35.44 26.30 16.75
N ASN A 269 35.34 27.62 16.76
CA ASN A 269 36.29 28.51 17.38
C ASN A 269 36.17 28.59 18.94
N ASP A 270 35.18 27.92 19.52
CA ASP A 270 34.95 27.85 20.95
C ASP A 270 34.94 26.39 21.48
N PRO A 271 36.12 25.77 21.61
CA PRO A 271 36.22 24.38 22.02
C PRO A 271 35.78 24.13 23.47
N GLU A 272 35.80 25.16 24.31
CA GLU A 272 35.34 25.11 25.71
C GLU A 272 33.81 25.18 25.81
N ARG A 273 33.12 25.48 24.72
CA ARG A 273 31.64 25.54 24.60
C ARG A 273 31.00 26.56 25.54
N LEU A 274 31.68 27.67 25.83
CA LEU A 274 31.23 28.71 26.76
C LEU A 274 30.69 29.97 26.06
N GLY A 275 30.99 30.17 24.78
CA GLY A 275 30.63 31.36 24.01
C GLY A 275 29.16 31.46 23.64
N GLY A 276 28.81 32.62 23.05
CA GLY A 276 27.42 32.96 22.73
C GLY A 276 26.77 31.99 21.76
N ALA A 277 27.48 31.48 20.76
CA ALA A 277 26.96 30.48 19.80
C ALA A 277 26.52 29.17 20.52
N TRP A 278 27.31 28.71 21.47
CA TRP A 278 26.94 27.53 22.29
C TRP A 278 25.79 27.80 23.24
N GLN A 279 25.61 29.03 23.74
CA GLN A 279 24.45 29.41 24.53
C GLN A 279 23.17 29.40 23.67
N ILE A 280 23.24 29.96 22.47
CA ILE A 280 22.13 29.93 21.52
C ILE A 280 21.75 28.47 21.17
N LEU A 281 22.75 27.62 20.89
CA LEU A 281 22.52 26.21 20.59
C LEU A 281 21.80 25.49 21.73
N ARG A 282 22.15 25.73 22.96
CA ARG A 282 21.47 25.21 24.15
C ARG A 282 20.02 25.66 24.23
N THR A 283 19.77 26.95 24.06
CA THR A 283 18.42 27.52 24.12
C THR A 283 17.49 26.91 23.06
N VAL A 284 17.97 26.71 21.83
CA VAL A 284 17.15 26.09 20.78
C VAL A 284 16.98 24.59 20.96
N ASN A 285 17.80 23.93 21.76
CA ASN A 285 17.66 22.50 22.07
C ASN A 285 16.68 22.21 23.23
N GLU A 286 16.43 23.16 24.13
CA GLU A 286 15.55 22.96 25.29
C GLU A 286 14.18 22.35 24.93
N PRO A 287 13.43 22.83 23.92
CA PRO A 287 12.16 22.25 23.55
C PRO A 287 12.29 20.83 22.97
N ILE A 288 13.43 20.53 22.33
CA ILE A 288 13.70 19.22 21.75
C ILE A 288 14.00 18.21 22.86
N GLU A 289 14.83 18.59 23.83
CA GLU A 289 15.15 17.76 24.97
C GLU A 289 13.91 17.46 25.84
N GLU A 290 12.98 18.42 25.94
CA GLU A 290 11.71 18.20 26.63
C GLU A 290 10.89 17.10 25.97
N ILE A 291 10.72 17.15 24.65
CA ILE A 291 9.98 16.12 23.89
C ILE A 291 10.69 14.77 23.97
N GLN A 292 12.01 14.72 23.81
CA GLN A 292 12.78 13.47 23.97
C GLN A 292 12.66 12.89 25.39
N GLY A 293 12.61 13.75 26.40
CA GLY A 293 12.40 13.32 27.77
C GLY A 293 11.01 12.74 28.05
N ARG A 294 10.00 13.23 27.35
CA ARG A 294 8.61 12.70 27.41
C ARG A 294 8.46 11.37 26.70
N PHE A 295 9.19 11.16 25.59
CA PHE A 295 9.08 9.99 24.74
C PHE A 295 10.46 9.32 24.53
N PRO A 296 11.06 8.73 25.58
CA PRO A 296 12.44 8.25 25.53
C PRO A 296 12.69 7.04 24.64
N ALA A 297 11.64 6.34 24.21
CA ALA A 297 11.73 5.19 23.30
C ALA A 297 11.68 5.58 21.81
N GLY A 298 11.32 6.84 21.49
CA GLY A 298 11.21 7.32 20.11
C GLY A 298 12.57 7.70 19.52
N GLU A 299 12.88 7.21 18.31
CA GLU A 299 14.01 7.70 17.53
C GLU A 299 13.72 9.12 17.03
N MET A 300 14.65 10.07 17.25
CA MET A 300 14.51 11.43 16.73
C MET A 300 15.04 11.51 15.31
N LEU A 301 14.16 11.80 14.37
CA LEU A 301 14.48 12.06 12.96
C LEU A 301 14.53 13.56 12.71
N ILE A 302 15.58 14.06 12.06
CA ILE A 302 15.74 15.49 11.78
C ILE A 302 15.85 15.77 10.29
N GLY A 303 15.24 16.88 9.87
CA GLY A 303 15.37 17.47 8.54
C GLY A 303 15.16 18.97 8.56
N GLY A 304 15.39 19.60 7.40
CA GLY A 304 15.24 21.04 7.25
C GLY A 304 16.56 21.78 7.02
N GLY A 305 16.46 23.08 6.76
CA GLY A 305 17.62 23.91 6.39
C GLY A 305 18.69 23.98 7.48
N LEU A 306 18.31 23.91 8.74
CA LEU A 306 19.24 23.93 9.86
C LEU A 306 19.88 22.58 10.20
N ALA A 307 19.38 21.49 9.63
CA ALA A 307 20.04 20.19 9.71
C ALA A 307 21.38 20.15 8.92
N LEU A 308 21.74 21.26 8.27
CA LEU A 308 23.07 21.51 7.73
C LEU A 308 24.13 21.75 8.83
N ILE A 309 23.74 22.09 10.06
CA ILE A 309 24.62 22.31 11.19
C ILE A 309 24.86 20.98 11.90
N PRO A 310 26.04 20.33 11.74
CA PRO A 310 26.29 19.00 12.31
C PRO A 310 26.19 18.99 13.86
N GLN A 311 26.65 20.07 14.51
CA GLN A 311 26.60 20.21 15.96
C GLN A 311 25.16 20.26 16.50
N LEU A 312 24.20 20.78 15.69
CA LEU A 312 22.77 20.75 16.03
C LEU A 312 22.24 19.32 15.98
N VAL A 313 22.54 18.58 14.92
CA VAL A 313 22.12 17.17 14.76
C VAL A 313 22.69 16.31 15.87
N GLU A 314 24.00 16.45 16.17
CA GLU A 314 24.70 15.72 17.22
C GLU A 314 24.12 16.01 18.60
N SER A 315 23.95 17.30 18.94
CA SER A 315 23.43 17.71 20.26
C SER A 315 22.03 17.22 20.53
N ARG A 316 21.21 17.04 19.49
CA ARG A 316 19.84 16.49 19.55
C ARG A 316 19.80 14.96 19.50
N ARG A 317 20.94 14.28 19.38
CA ARG A 317 21.01 12.81 19.22
C ARG A 317 20.06 12.33 18.12
N ALA A 318 19.98 13.08 17.03
CA ALA A 318 19.00 12.86 15.97
C ALA A 318 19.63 12.14 14.75
N THR A 319 18.83 11.32 14.09
CA THR A 319 19.19 10.72 12.81
C THR A 319 18.82 11.68 11.68
N LEU A 320 19.83 12.14 10.91
CA LEU A 320 19.62 13.00 9.76
C LEU A 320 18.96 12.19 8.62
N ARG A 321 17.75 12.56 8.21
CA ARG A 321 17.00 11.92 7.12
C ARG A 321 16.93 12.76 5.85
N ALA A 322 16.80 14.07 6.01
CA ALA A 322 16.72 15.02 4.90
C ALA A 322 17.28 16.37 5.33
N ARG A 323 17.62 17.21 4.37
CA ARG A 323 18.07 18.57 4.64
C ARG A 323 17.02 19.56 4.18
N GLN A 324 17.41 20.60 3.45
CA GLN A 324 16.49 21.62 2.97
C GLN A 324 15.44 21.12 1.96
N GLU A 325 15.62 19.91 1.42
CA GLU A 325 14.67 19.24 0.51
C GLU A 325 13.47 18.60 1.24
N VAL A 326 13.45 18.52 2.54
CA VAL A 326 12.52 17.71 3.33
C VAL A 326 11.05 17.87 2.93
N SER A 327 10.52 19.09 2.86
CA SER A 327 9.11 19.33 2.53
C SER A 327 8.82 19.13 1.04
N VAL A 328 9.71 19.60 0.15
CA VAL A 328 9.53 19.42 -1.30
C VAL A 328 9.66 17.96 -1.71
N LEU A 329 10.54 17.19 -1.06
CA LEU A 329 10.65 15.76 -1.24
C LEU A 329 9.39 15.03 -0.73
N GLY A 330 8.89 15.44 0.43
CA GLY A 330 7.69 14.86 1.01
C GLY A 330 6.45 15.04 0.13
N VAL A 331 6.22 16.23 -0.40
CA VAL A 331 5.08 16.45 -1.30
C VAL A 331 5.28 15.79 -2.67
N ALA A 332 6.51 15.65 -3.16
CA ALA A 332 6.80 14.86 -4.36
C ALA A 332 6.51 13.37 -4.14
N LYS A 333 6.94 12.81 -3.00
CA LYS A 333 6.59 11.43 -2.60
C LYS A 333 5.09 11.21 -2.46
N LEU A 334 4.38 12.18 -1.87
CA LEU A 334 2.92 12.14 -1.76
C LEU A 334 2.24 12.15 -3.14
N ALA A 335 2.81 12.90 -4.09
CA ALA A 335 2.32 12.97 -5.46
C ALA A 335 2.66 11.71 -6.27
N GLN A 336 3.68 10.94 -5.90
CA GLN A 336 3.95 9.67 -6.55
C GLN A 336 2.76 8.71 -6.34
N ARG A 337 2.48 7.91 -7.37
CA ARG A 337 1.55 6.79 -7.24
C ARG A 337 2.06 5.84 -6.17
N PRO A 338 1.19 5.21 -5.37
CA PRO A 338 1.63 4.24 -4.38
C PRO A 338 2.43 3.11 -5.04
N LEU A 339 3.41 2.58 -4.31
CA LEU A 339 4.32 1.54 -4.78
C LEU A 339 3.94 0.17 -4.21
N ALA A 340 3.69 -0.79 -5.08
CA ALA A 340 3.57 -2.19 -4.72
C ALA A 340 4.84 -2.96 -5.12
N VAL A 341 5.44 -3.65 -4.16
CA VAL A 341 6.53 -4.60 -4.41
C VAL A 341 5.94 -6.01 -4.46
N ILE A 342 6.08 -6.67 -5.61
CA ILE A 342 5.56 -8.03 -5.84
C ILE A 342 6.73 -9.00 -5.86
N PHE A 343 6.81 -9.85 -4.84
CA PHE A 343 7.75 -10.97 -4.78
C PHE A 343 7.19 -12.17 -5.55
N GLY A 344 7.91 -12.56 -6.61
CA GLY A 344 7.50 -13.57 -7.57
C GLY A 344 6.87 -12.95 -8.82
N ALA A 345 7.68 -12.72 -9.86
CA ALA A 345 7.26 -12.25 -11.17
C ALA A 345 6.72 -13.40 -12.08
N GLY A 346 6.25 -14.48 -11.47
CA GLY A 346 5.62 -15.61 -12.14
C GLY A 346 4.28 -15.24 -12.82
N LYS A 347 3.54 -16.24 -13.24
CA LYS A 347 2.25 -16.04 -13.95
C LYS A 347 1.21 -15.31 -13.11
N VAL A 348 1.10 -15.62 -11.82
CA VAL A 348 0.15 -14.95 -10.91
C VAL A 348 0.59 -13.52 -10.63
N GLY A 349 1.88 -13.30 -10.33
CA GLY A 349 2.42 -11.96 -10.12
C GLY A 349 2.19 -11.04 -11.32
N ARG A 350 2.58 -11.48 -12.54
CA ARG A 350 2.38 -10.72 -13.77
C ARG A 350 0.93 -10.70 -14.26
N GLY A 351 0.27 -11.86 -14.27
CA GLY A 351 -1.03 -12.02 -14.93
C GLY A 351 -2.23 -11.65 -14.06
N PHE A 352 -2.06 -11.44 -12.77
CA PHE A 352 -3.16 -11.09 -11.88
C PHE A 352 -2.83 -9.91 -10.96
N LEU A 353 -1.84 -10.04 -10.07
CA LEU A 353 -1.55 -9.00 -9.08
C LEU A 353 -1.17 -7.69 -9.75
N ALA A 354 -0.23 -7.72 -10.69
CA ALA A 354 0.20 -6.54 -11.42
C ALA A 354 -0.93 -5.90 -12.24
N GLN A 355 -1.82 -6.69 -12.83
CA GLN A 355 -2.95 -6.17 -13.59
C GLN A 355 -3.92 -5.39 -12.71
N LEU A 356 -4.30 -5.94 -11.54
CA LEU A 356 -5.18 -5.26 -10.59
C LEU A 356 -4.56 -3.94 -10.11
N LEU A 357 -3.28 -3.97 -9.74
CA LEU A 357 -2.54 -2.81 -9.27
C LEU A 357 -2.35 -1.74 -10.35
N THR A 358 -2.02 -2.14 -11.60
CA THR A 358 -1.91 -1.20 -12.74
C THR A 358 -3.23 -0.48 -12.97
N ARG A 359 -4.35 -1.21 -12.96
CA ARG A 359 -5.70 -0.62 -13.09
C ARG A 359 -6.05 0.29 -11.92
N GLY A 360 -5.53 -0.01 -10.71
CA GLY A 360 -5.64 0.83 -9.52
C GLY A 360 -4.69 2.03 -9.52
N GLY A 361 -3.88 2.21 -10.56
CA GLY A 361 -2.95 3.33 -10.66
C GLY A 361 -1.69 3.20 -9.80
N TRP A 362 -1.29 2.00 -9.39
CA TRP A 362 -0.09 1.75 -8.60
C TRP A 362 1.17 1.66 -9.47
N ARG A 363 2.30 2.07 -8.91
CA ARG A 363 3.62 1.69 -9.43
C ARG A 363 3.94 0.27 -8.98
N ILE A 364 4.63 -0.49 -9.82
CA ILE A 364 4.95 -1.89 -9.55
C ILE A 364 6.45 -2.10 -9.64
N HIS A 365 6.98 -2.77 -8.62
CA HIS A 365 8.33 -3.31 -8.64
C HIS A 365 8.29 -4.83 -8.43
N PHE A 366 8.78 -5.59 -9.40
CA PHE A 366 8.90 -7.04 -9.27
C PHE A 366 10.24 -7.41 -8.64
N VAL A 367 10.20 -8.36 -7.72
CA VAL A 367 11.40 -9.03 -7.18
C VAL A 367 11.30 -10.51 -7.50
N ASP A 368 12.26 -11.04 -8.27
CA ASP A 368 12.30 -12.46 -8.60
C ASP A 368 13.73 -12.99 -8.57
N SER A 369 13.93 -14.23 -8.09
CA SER A 369 15.25 -14.88 -8.03
C SER A 369 15.78 -15.35 -9.38
N ASP A 370 14.95 -15.39 -10.42
CA ASP A 370 15.34 -15.75 -11.79
C ASP A 370 15.86 -14.52 -12.54
N GLN A 371 17.17 -14.40 -12.65
CA GLN A 371 17.83 -13.31 -13.38
C GLN A 371 17.37 -13.22 -14.84
N ASN A 372 17.10 -14.36 -15.51
CA ASN A 372 16.66 -14.33 -16.91
C ASN A 372 15.26 -13.72 -17.04
N LEU A 373 14.37 -13.97 -16.07
CA LEU A 373 13.04 -13.35 -16.02
C LEU A 373 13.15 -11.85 -15.74
N VAL A 374 14.00 -11.45 -14.81
CA VAL A 374 14.25 -10.03 -14.49
C VAL A 374 14.82 -9.31 -15.72
N ASP A 375 15.81 -9.88 -16.40
CA ASP A 375 16.38 -9.31 -17.63
C ASP A 375 15.35 -9.21 -18.76
N ALA A 376 14.45 -10.19 -18.88
CA ALA A 376 13.38 -10.15 -19.86
C ALA A 376 12.36 -9.04 -19.52
N LEU A 377 12.04 -8.81 -18.25
CA LEU A 377 11.16 -7.73 -17.79
C LEU A 377 11.74 -6.33 -18.06
N ALA A 378 13.06 -6.19 -18.21
CA ALA A 378 13.69 -4.92 -18.56
C ALA A 378 13.27 -4.35 -19.93
N VAL A 379 12.57 -5.13 -20.77
CA VAL A 379 11.93 -4.63 -22.02
C VAL A 379 10.86 -3.57 -21.71
N GLY A 380 10.31 -3.56 -20.50
CA GLY A 380 9.44 -2.51 -19.97
C GLY A 380 7.94 -2.69 -20.23
N SER A 381 7.54 -3.74 -20.96
CA SER A 381 6.12 -4.08 -21.15
C SER A 381 5.90 -5.54 -21.49
N TYR A 382 4.72 -6.07 -21.16
CA TYR A 382 4.24 -7.39 -21.57
C TYR A 382 2.72 -7.40 -21.69
N GLN A 383 2.14 -8.45 -22.27
CA GLN A 383 0.72 -8.58 -22.53
C GLN A 383 0.06 -9.63 -21.64
N ILE A 384 -1.18 -9.35 -21.29
CA ILE A 384 -2.09 -10.28 -20.64
C ILE A 384 -3.24 -10.55 -21.59
N CYS A 385 -3.49 -11.83 -21.93
CA CYS A 385 -4.56 -12.25 -22.83
C CYS A 385 -5.67 -12.92 -22.03
N ASN A 386 -6.88 -12.38 -22.09
CA ASN A 386 -8.06 -12.96 -21.46
C ASN A 386 -8.59 -14.13 -22.30
N LEU A 387 -8.69 -15.32 -21.71
CA LEU A 387 -9.11 -16.55 -22.38
C LEU A 387 -10.58 -16.52 -22.84
N ALA A 388 -11.44 -15.84 -22.09
CA ALA A 388 -12.87 -15.82 -22.38
C ALA A 388 -13.25 -14.76 -23.42
N THR A 389 -12.62 -13.56 -23.34
CA THR A 389 -12.97 -12.42 -24.19
C THR A 389 -12.02 -12.24 -25.37
N GLY A 390 -10.81 -12.81 -25.31
CA GLY A 390 -9.74 -12.56 -26.25
C GLY A 390 -9.12 -11.16 -26.15
N GLU A 391 -9.52 -10.36 -25.15
CA GLU A 391 -8.93 -9.04 -24.90
C GLU A 391 -7.48 -9.15 -24.51
N VAL A 392 -6.66 -8.23 -25.04
CA VAL A 392 -5.24 -8.11 -24.74
C VAL A 392 -4.99 -6.78 -24.04
N GLU A 393 -4.40 -6.86 -22.86
CA GLU A 393 -4.01 -5.70 -22.06
C GLU A 393 -2.50 -5.62 -21.94
N THR A 394 -1.93 -4.42 -22.11
CA THR A 394 -0.51 -4.19 -21.97
C THR A 394 -0.19 -3.68 -20.57
N ILE A 395 0.68 -4.37 -19.86
CA ILE A 395 1.25 -3.92 -18.60
C ILE A 395 2.60 -3.27 -18.86
N SER A 396 2.77 -2.03 -18.40
CA SER A 396 3.99 -1.23 -18.58
C SER A 396 4.22 -0.33 -17.36
N GLY A 397 5.36 0.38 -17.33
CA GLY A 397 5.69 1.31 -16.24
C GLY A 397 6.07 0.62 -14.93
N TYR A 398 6.48 -0.63 -14.98
CA TYR A 398 7.03 -1.38 -13.86
C TYR A 398 8.56 -1.42 -13.92
N SER A 399 9.17 -1.76 -12.77
CA SER A 399 10.60 -2.11 -12.68
C SER A 399 10.75 -3.53 -12.12
N ALA A 400 11.95 -4.10 -12.26
CA ALA A 400 12.24 -5.44 -11.76
C ALA A 400 13.69 -5.55 -11.26
N SER A 401 13.93 -6.34 -10.21
CA SER A 401 15.26 -6.67 -9.71
C SER A 401 15.33 -8.06 -9.08
N VAL A 402 16.53 -8.59 -8.92
CA VAL A 402 16.77 -9.78 -8.11
C VAL A 402 16.90 -9.42 -6.62
N GLU A 403 17.46 -8.26 -6.34
CA GLU A 403 17.65 -7.75 -5.00
C GLU A 403 16.36 -7.07 -4.48
N HIS A 404 16.23 -6.95 -3.16
CA HIS A 404 15.06 -6.32 -2.50
C HIS A 404 15.13 -4.78 -2.58
N LEU A 405 15.41 -4.25 -3.77
CA LEU A 405 15.37 -2.81 -4.02
C LEU A 405 13.95 -2.28 -3.79
N LEU A 406 13.85 -1.04 -3.36
CA LEU A 406 12.58 -0.32 -3.10
C LEU A 406 11.70 -0.95 -1.99
N LEU A 407 12.18 -1.95 -1.26
CA LEU A 407 11.40 -2.55 -0.16
C LEU A 407 11.05 -1.51 0.93
N ASP A 408 11.99 -0.63 1.26
CA ASP A 408 11.79 0.42 2.27
C ASP A 408 10.82 1.52 1.81
N GLU A 409 10.58 1.62 0.50
CA GLU A 409 9.66 2.60 -0.10
C GLU A 409 8.29 2.00 -0.43
N ALA A 410 8.12 0.67 -0.30
CA ALA A 410 6.88 0.00 -0.66
C ALA A 410 5.72 0.44 0.24
N ASP A 411 4.62 0.88 -0.35
CA ASP A 411 3.35 1.10 0.35
C ASP A 411 2.61 -0.23 0.58
N LEU A 412 2.83 -1.23 -0.28
CA LEU A 412 2.24 -2.56 -0.22
C LEU A 412 3.24 -3.62 -0.70
N ILE A 413 3.27 -4.75 -0.03
CA ILE A 413 4.07 -5.92 -0.43
C ILE A 413 3.12 -7.06 -0.78
N LEU A 414 3.35 -7.73 -1.90
CA LEU A 414 2.59 -8.92 -2.29
C LEU A 414 3.53 -10.08 -2.57
N THR A 415 3.07 -11.31 -2.31
CA THR A 415 3.81 -12.52 -2.65
C THR A 415 3.05 -13.44 -3.59
N SER A 416 3.76 -14.05 -4.52
CA SER A 416 3.30 -15.15 -5.37
C SER A 416 4.47 -16.09 -5.68
N LEU A 417 5.19 -16.52 -4.64
CA LEU A 417 6.45 -17.27 -4.69
C LEU A 417 6.26 -18.79 -4.79
N GLY A 418 5.06 -19.27 -4.39
CA GLY A 418 4.80 -20.65 -4.06
C GLY A 418 5.12 -20.96 -2.58
N GLY A 419 4.17 -21.64 -1.92
CA GLY A 419 4.17 -21.79 -0.46
C GLY A 419 5.45 -22.37 0.16
N ASN A 420 6.22 -23.17 -0.59
CA ASN A 420 7.47 -23.77 -0.09
C ASN A 420 8.62 -22.75 0.09
N ARG A 421 8.56 -21.58 -0.53
CA ARG A 421 9.58 -20.52 -0.44
C ARG A 421 9.24 -19.44 0.58
N LEU A 422 8.03 -19.46 1.11
CA LEU A 422 7.49 -18.39 1.92
C LEU A 422 8.27 -18.16 3.23
N ALA A 423 8.72 -19.23 3.89
CA ALA A 423 9.50 -19.15 5.13
C ALA A 423 10.87 -18.51 4.93
N ASP A 424 11.57 -18.90 3.86
CA ASP A 424 12.91 -18.36 3.52
C ASP A 424 12.77 -16.88 3.11
N TRP A 425 11.77 -16.56 2.31
CA TRP A 425 11.46 -15.18 1.94
C TRP A 425 11.16 -14.32 3.17
N ALA A 426 10.28 -14.77 4.06
CA ALA A 426 9.94 -14.02 5.27
C ALA A 426 11.16 -13.79 6.18
N ALA A 427 12.10 -14.75 6.23
CA ALA A 427 13.35 -14.58 6.95
C ALA A 427 14.25 -13.51 6.31
N SER A 428 14.24 -13.35 4.97
CA SER A 428 15.06 -12.36 4.27
C SER A 428 14.60 -10.91 4.49
N ILE A 429 13.35 -10.69 4.93
CA ILE A 429 12.79 -9.36 5.22
C ILE A 429 12.40 -9.21 6.70
N SER A 430 12.91 -10.07 7.58
CA SER A 430 12.54 -10.13 9.00
C SER A 430 12.84 -8.85 9.80
N GLU A 431 13.74 -8.00 9.29
CA GLU A 431 14.12 -6.74 9.92
C GLU A 431 13.16 -5.58 9.61
N ILE A 432 12.10 -5.82 8.81
CA ILE A 432 11.12 -4.79 8.48
C ILE A 432 10.38 -4.34 9.75
N ASP A 433 10.52 -3.06 10.12
CA ASP A 433 9.91 -2.46 11.31
C ASP A 433 9.31 -1.07 10.98
N ARG A 434 8.46 -1.02 9.97
CA ARG A 434 7.68 0.15 9.58
C ARG A 434 6.24 -0.22 9.26
N GLU A 435 5.35 0.75 9.21
CA GLU A 435 3.98 0.51 8.77
C GLU A 435 3.96 0.11 7.29
N VAL A 436 3.51 -1.12 7.04
CA VAL A 436 3.33 -1.67 5.69
C VAL A 436 2.44 -2.90 5.76
N ASP A 437 1.66 -3.11 4.72
CA ASP A 437 0.83 -4.30 4.57
C ASP A 437 1.48 -5.31 3.61
N ILE A 438 1.38 -6.58 3.98
CA ILE A 438 1.82 -7.72 3.19
C ILE A 438 0.60 -8.56 2.83
N ILE A 439 0.34 -8.76 1.54
CA ILE A 439 -0.73 -9.65 1.06
C ILE A 439 -0.10 -10.91 0.47
N LEU A 440 -0.43 -12.05 1.06
CA LEU A 440 0.10 -13.36 0.70
C LEU A 440 -0.83 -14.05 -0.30
N ALA A 441 -0.55 -13.90 -1.60
CA ALA A 441 -1.30 -14.54 -2.68
C ALA A 441 -0.75 -15.95 -2.99
N GLU A 442 -0.73 -16.80 -1.96
CA GLU A 442 -0.10 -18.11 -1.96
C GLU A 442 -1.13 -19.26 -1.94
N ASN A 443 -0.80 -20.35 -2.60
CA ASN A 443 -1.59 -21.58 -2.45
C ASN A 443 -1.11 -22.41 -1.25
N HIS A 444 -1.34 -21.88 -0.07
CA HIS A 444 -0.92 -22.46 1.20
C HIS A 444 -2.09 -22.42 2.20
N SER A 445 -2.19 -23.41 3.11
CA SER A 445 -3.29 -23.48 4.08
C SER A 445 -3.24 -22.37 5.14
N SER A 446 -2.05 -21.94 5.55
CA SER A 446 -1.87 -20.95 6.60
C SER A 446 -0.63 -20.07 6.34
N PRO A 447 -0.60 -19.30 5.24
CA PRO A 447 0.60 -18.55 4.85
C PRO A 447 0.95 -17.45 5.87
N ALA A 448 -0.04 -16.79 6.48
CA ALA A 448 0.20 -15.76 7.49
C ALA A 448 0.90 -16.31 8.75
N VAL A 449 0.60 -17.53 9.16
CA VAL A 449 1.27 -18.17 10.31
C VAL A 449 2.77 -18.33 10.02
N VAL A 450 3.12 -18.85 8.83
CA VAL A 450 4.52 -19.05 8.41
C VAL A 450 5.29 -17.72 8.40
N VAL A 451 4.67 -16.64 7.92
CA VAL A 451 5.30 -15.32 7.85
C VAL A 451 5.41 -14.69 9.25
N ARG A 452 4.37 -14.80 10.08
CA ARG A 452 4.39 -14.30 11.46
C ARG A 452 5.45 -14.96 12.34
N GLU A 453 5.87 -16.19 12.07
CA GLU A 453 7.00 -16.82 12.75
C GLU A 453 8.34 -16.10 12.52
N LYS A 454 8.46 -15.28 11.50
CA LYS A 454 9.68 -14.57 11.11
C LYS A 454 9.58 -13.06 11.30
N ILE A 455 8.40 -12.48 11.06
CA ILE A 455 8.16 -11.03 11.14
C ILE A 455 7.30 -10.76 12.38
N TRP A 456 7.90 -10.15 13.41
CA TRP A 456 7.28 -9.94 14.72
C TRP A 456 6.71 -8.53 14.91
N SER A 457 6.99 -7.59 14.01
CA SER A 457 6.55 -6.20 14.16
C SER A 457 5.03 -6.08 14.05
N GLU A 458 4.41 -5.43 15.04
CA GLU A 458 2.98 -5.08 15.01
C GLU A 458 2.65 -3.99 13.98
N LYS A 459 3.67 -3.30 13.47
CA LYS A 459 3.54 -2.31 12.40
C LYS A 459 3.32 -2.95 11.03
N VAL A 460 3.52 -4.27 10.92
CA VAL A 460 3.39 -5.00 9.65
C VAL A 460 2.07 -5.75 9.63
N GLY A 461 1.14 -5.32 8.77
CA GLY A 461 -0.06 -6.07 8.45
C GLY A 461 0.30 -7.32 7.63
N ILE A 462 -0.23 -8.50 7.96
CA ILE A 462 0.03 -9.73 7.21
C ILE A 462 -1.31 -10.40 6.89
N ALA A 463 -1.80 -10.14 5.69
CA ALA A 463 -3.06 -10.62 5.17
C ALA A 463 -2.87 -11.83 4.25
N GLN A 464 -3.65 -12.87 4.45
CA GLN A 464 -3.75 -13.98 3.50
C GLN A 464 -4.72 -13.58 2.39
N ALA A 465 -4.45 -14.02 1.15
CA ALA A 465 -5.36 -13.80 0.03
C ALA A 465 -5.71 -15.11 -0.68
N GLN A 466 -6.81 -15.08 -1.41
CA GLN A 466 -7.33 -16.24 -2.11
C GLN A 466 -7.25 -16.01 -3.62
N VAL A 467 -6.26 -16.61 -4.28
CA VAL A 467 -6.16 -16.59 -5.73
C VAL A 467 -7.17 -17.56 -6.35
N LEU A 468 -8.20 -17.02 -6.98
CA LEU A 468 -9.25 -17.79 -7.67
C LEU A 468 -9.03 -17.81 -9.18
N ARG A 469 -8.25 -16.88 -9.72
CA ARG A 469 -7.93 -16.76 -11.14
C ARG A 469 -6.85 -17.75 -11.58
N SER A 470 -7.08 -18.46 -12.67
CA SER A 470 -6.02 -19.22 -13.32
C SER A 470 -5.19 -18.30 -14.23
N CYS A 471 -3.86 -18.39 -14.07
CA CYS A 471 -2.88 -17.75 -14.93
C CYS A 471 -2.01 -18.86 -15.55
N ILE A 472 -2.02 -18.99 -16.87
CA ILE A 472 -1.39 -20.11 -17.58
C ILE A 472 -0.34 -19.61 -18.58
N GLU A 473 0.45 -20.56 -19.11
CA GLU A 473 1.42 -20.26 -20.16
C GLU A 473 0.72 -19.82 -21.44
N PRO A 474 1.30 -18.87 -22.19
CA PRO A 474 0.77 -18.48 -23.48
C PRO A 474 0.95 -19.61 -24.52
N THR A 475 0.08 -19.64 -25.51
CA THR A 475 0.28 -20.54 -26.65
C THR A 475 1.48 -20.10 -27.50
N PRO A 476 2.08 -20.99 -28.32
CA PRO A 476 3.20 -20.61 -29.18
C PRO A 476 2.87 -19.46 -30.16
N GLU A 477 1.62 -19.35 -30.58
CA GLU A 477 1.14 -18.25 -31.42
C GLU A 477 1.18 -16.92 -30.69
N LEU A 478 0.69 -16.88 -29.45
CA LEU A 478 0.73 -15.68 -28.59
C LEU A 478 2.16 -15.28 -28.21
N VAL A 479 3.04 -16.26 -27.99
CA VAL A 479 4.47 -15.98 -27.77
C VAL A 479 5.09 -15.36 -29.02
N THR A 480 4.71 -15.82 -30.22
CA THR A 480 5.21 -15.28 -31.48
C THR A 480 4.72 -13.86 -31.70
N GLU A 481 3.45 -13.56 -31.35
CA GLU A 481 2.81 -12.28 -31.58
C GLU A 481 3.19 -11.24 -30.50
N TYR A 482 3.21 -11.63 -29.22
CA TYR A 482 3.34 -10.72 -28.09
C TYR A 482 4.59 -10.95 -27.23
N GLY A 483 5.36 -11.98 -27.48
CA GLY A 483 6.59 -12.29 -26.76
C GLY A 483 6.41 -13.26 -25.58
N PRO A 484 7.54 -13.73 -25.01
CA PRO A 484 7.58 -14.82 -24.03
C PRO A 484 7.08 -14.43 -22.62
N LEU A 485 6.96 -13.16 -22.33
CA LEU A 485 6.44 -12.67 -21.04
C LEU A 485 4.91 -12.65 -20.98
N THR A 486 4.24 -12.90 -22.10
CA THR A 486 2.76 -12.95 -22.19
C THR A 486 2.18 -13.95 -21.19
N VAL A 487 1.05 -13.62 -20.60
CA VAL A 487 0.32 -14.50 -19.68
C VAL A 487 -1.12 -14.62 -20.16
N GLN A 488 -1.64 -15.86 -20.23
CA GLN A 488 -3.06 -16.08 -20.46
C GLN A 488 -3.80 -16.20 -19.12
N VAL A 489 -4.98 -15.62 -19.04
CA VAL A 489 -5.73 -15.51 -17.78
C VAL A 489 -7.21 -15.79 -17.94
N GLN A 490 -7.82 -16.42 -16.94
CA GLN A 490 -9.27 -16.52 -16.85
C GLN A 490 -9.93 -15.18 -16.57
N ASP A 491 -11.18 -15.03 -16.99
CA ASP A 491 -12.00 -13.86 -16.69
C ASP A 491 -12.52 -13.87 -15.25
N HIS A 492 -11.61 -13.60 -14.29
CA HIS A 492 -11.91 -13.47 -12.87
C HIS A 492 -11.06 -12.32 -12.30
N TRP A 493 -11.71 -11.33 -11.70
CA TRP A 493 -11.11 -10.02 -11.42
C TRP A 493 -10.98 -9.70 -9.95
N THR A 494 -11.30 -10.63 -9.03
CA THR A 494 -11.30 -10.32 -7.60
C THR A 494 -10.27 -11.15 -6.84
N LEU A 495 -9.62 -10.48 -5.90
CA LEU A 495 -8.68 -11.04 -4.94
C LEU A 495 -9.25 -10.84 -3.53
N PRO A 496 -10.03 -11.79 -3.00
CA PRO A 496 -10.46 -11.76 -1.61
C PRO A 496 -9.24 -11.93 -0.68
N PHE A 497 -9.19 -11.14 0.37
CA PHE A 497 -8.10 -11.20 1.34
C PHE A 497 -8.56 -10.83 2.75
N ASP A 498 -7.74 -11.14 3.76
CA ASP A 498 -7.98 -10.87 5.17
C ASP A 498 -7.88 -9.36 5.45
N GLY A 499 -9.03 -8.68 5.42
CA GLY A 499 -9.11 -7.25 5.67
C GLY A 499 -8.80 -6.85 7.11
N ASP A 500 -9.06 -7.75 8.07
CA ASP A 500 -8.82 -7.49 9.50
C ASP A 500 -7.32 -7.51 9.87
N ALA A 501 -6.49 -8.09 8.99
CA ALA A 501 -5.04 -8.22 9.21
C ALA A 501 -4.21 -7.02 8.72
N LEU A 502 -4.82 -6.03 8.06
CA LEU A 502 -4.13 -4.85 7.55
C LEU A 502 -3.92 -3.80 8.64
N VAL A 503 -2.81 -3.05 8.54
CA VAL A 503 -2.53 -1.86 9.35
C VAL A 503 -2.94 -0.57 8.63
N ASN A 504 -2.98 -0.58 7.28
CA ASN A 504 -3.39 0.55 6.44
C ASN A 504 -4.49 0.15 5.42
N PRO A 505 -5.69 -0.25 5.89
CA PRO A 505 -6.75 -0.75 5.01
C PRO A 505 -7.21 0.27 3.96
N GLU A 506 -7.08 1.57 4.21
CA GLU A 506 -7.46 2.64 3.29
C GLU A 506 -6.61 2.69 2.02
N LEU A 507 -5.40 2.19 2.02
CA LEU A 507 -4.55 2.15 0.82
C LEU A 507 -5.17 1.35 -0.32
N LEU A 508 -5.95 0.32 0.02
CA LEU A 508 -6.64 -0.53 -0.95
C LEU A 508 -8.12 -0.16 -1.14
N ALA A 509 -8.62 0.81 -0.38
CA ALA A 509 -9.98 1.27 -0.53
C ALA A 509 -10.20 1.86 -1.94
N GLY A 510 -11.16 1.30 -2.68
CA GLY A 510 -11.47 1.72 -4.05
C GLY A 510 -10.56 1.13 -5.14
N VAL A 511 -9.55 0.33 -4.81
CA VAL A 511 -8.78 -0.42 -5.82
C VAL A 511 -9.63 -1.60 -6.31
N ALA A 512 -10.10 -1.49 -7.53
CA ALA A 512 -11.01 -2.50 -8.11
C ALA A 512 -10.37 -3.90 -8.10
N GLY A 513 -11.10 -4.86 -7.61
CA GLY A 513 -10.67 -6.26 -7.53
C GLY A 513 -10.03 -6.66 -6.20
N PHE A 514 -9.59 -5.74 -5.36
CA PHE A 514 -9.17 -6.05 -3.99
C PHE A 514 -10.40 -6.09 -3.07
N GLU A 515 -10.72 -7.28 -2.53
CA GLU A 515 -11.92 -7.49 -1.71
C GLU A 515 -11.53 -7.84 -0.27
N PRO A 516 -11.50 -6.87 0.66
CA PRO A 516 -11.29 -7.17 2.07
C PRO A 516 -12.47 -7.99 2.62
N ARG A 517 -12.19 -9.07 3.31
CA ARG A 517 -13.17 -9.94 3.94
C ARG A 517 -12.88 -10.06 5.44
N PRO A 518 -13.88 -9.90 6.30
CA PRO A 518 -13.73 -10.18 7.72
C PRO A 518 -13.69 -11.70 7.96
N ASN A 519 -13.06 -12.13 9.07
CA ASN A 519 -12.98 -13.52 9.45
C ASN A 519 -12.43 -14.45 8.34
N PHE A 520 -11.40 -14.03 7.65
CA PHE A 520 -10.89 -14.65 6.41
C PHE A 520 -10.52 -16.13 6.54
N ALA A 521 -10.18 -16.62 7.74
CA ALA A 521 -9.94 -18.03 7.98
C ALA A 521 -11.17 -18.90 7.59
N ILE A 522 -12.38 -18.40 7.82
CA ILE A 522 -13.62 -19.05 7.41
C ILE A 522 -13.76 -19.05 5.87
N GLU A 523 -13.39 -17.98 5.21
CA GLU A 523 -13.40 -17.91 3.73
C GLU A 523 -12.38 -18.87 3.09
N LEU A 524 -11.23 -19.07 3.71
CA LEU A 524 -10.27 -20.11 3.29
C LEU A 524 -10.86 -21.51 3.43
N THR A 525 -11.52 -21.78 4.55
CA THR A 525 -12.24 -23.04 4.78
C THR A 525 -13.35 -23.23 3.75
N ARG A 526 -14.12 -22.18 3.44
CA ARG A 526 -15.13 -22.17 2.39
C ARG A 526 -14.59 -22.61 1.04
N LYS A 527 -13.47 -22.02 0.61
CA LYS A 527 -12.79 -22.44 -0.65
C LYS A 527 -12.34 -23.89 -0.59
N LEU A 528 -11.69 -24.26 0.51
CA LEU A 528 -11.15 -25.62 0.66
C LEU A 528 -12.25 -26.66 0.58
N TYR A 529 -13.37 -26.41 1.24
CA TYR A 529 -14.51 -27.34 1.30
C TYR A 529 -15.49 -27.20 0.12
N THR A 530 -15.35 -26.18 -0.72
CA THR A 530 -16.15 -26.04 -1.96
C THR A 530 -15.31 -26.34 -3.19
N TYR A 531 -14.45 -25.43 -3.62
CA TYR A 531 -13.64 -25.58 -4.84
C TYR A 531 -12.75 -26.82 -4.79
N ASN A 532 -11.99 -26.98 -3.69
CA ASN A 532 -11.03 -28.06 -3.64
C ASN A 532 -11.70 -29.41 -3.35
N ALA A 533 -12.85 -29.45 -2.69
CA ALA A 533 -13.64 -30.67 -2.53
C ALA A 533 -14.22 -31.16 -3.88
N ILE A 534 -14.81 -30.25 -4.65
CA ILE A 534 -15.31 -30.54 -6.02
C ILE A 534 -14.15 -30.98 -6.92
N ASN A 535 -12.99 -30.30 -6.87
CA ASN A 535 -11.79 -30.73 -7.59
C ASN A 535 -11.37 -32.13 -7.24
N ALA A 536 -11.36 -32.48 -5.94
CA ALA A 536 -10.99 -33.83 -5.50
C ALA A 536 -11.95 -34.90 -6.06
N ALA A 537 -13.25 -34.62 -6.10
CA ALA A 537 -14.21 -35.52 -6.74
C ALA A 537 -13.91 -35.71 -8.22
N VAL A 538 -13.75 -34.61 -8.97
CA VAL A 538 -13.47 -34.66 -10.43
C VAL A 538 -12.15 -35.39 -10.69
N CYS A 539 -11.06 -35.06 -9.99
CA CYS A 539 -9.75 -35.63 -10.33
C CYS A 539 -9.60 -37.10 -9.91
N TYR A 540 -10.06 -37.51 -8.71
CA TYR A 540 -9.90 -38.90 -8.30
C TYR A 540 -10.86 -39.86 -8.98
N LEU A 541 -12.12 -39.46 -9.20
CA LEU A 541 -13.05 -40.22 -10.03
C LEU A 541 -12.62 -40.25 -11.49
N GLY A 542 -12.12 -39.13 -12.03
CA GLY A 542 -11.59 -39.04 -13.37
C GLY A 542 -10.38 -39.95 -13.59
N ALA A 543 -9.45 -39.99 -12.64
CA ALA A 543 -8.32 -40.92 -12.67
C ALA A 543 -8.80 -42.37 -12.68
N GLN A 544 -9.79 -42.72 -11.85
CA GLN A 544 -10.38 -44.04 -11.78
C GLN A 544 -11.09 -44.44 -13.10
N ALA A 545 -11.73 -43.49 -13.78
CA ALA A 545 -12.36 -43.64 -15.09
C ALA A 545 -11.36 -43.64 -16.28
N GLY A 546 -10.09 -43.28 -16.03
CA GLY A 546 -9.03 -43.27 -17.06
C GLY A 546 -8.97 -41.99 -17.89
N HIS A 547 -9.58 -40.90 -17.46
CA HIS A 547 -9.41 -39.59 -18.08
C HIS A 547 -8.00 -39.05 -17.86
N GLY A 548 -7.45 -38.32 -18.86
CA GLY A 548 -6.14 -37.68 -18.79
C GLY A 548 -6.20 -36.22 -18.39
N MET A 549 -7.29 -35.53 -18.72
CA MET A 549 -7.49 -34.10 -18.52
C MET A 549 -8.64 -33.83 -17.56
N LEU A 550 -8.48 -32.80 -16.72
CA LEU A 550 -9.48 -32.43 -15.72
C LEU A 550 -10.83 -32.03 -16.36
N ALA A 551 -10.77 -31.31 -17.49
CA ALA A 551 -11.97 -30.89 -18.22
C ALA A 551 -12.74 -32.07 -18.79
N ASP A 552 -12.07 -33.10 -19.34
CA ASP A 552 -12.73 -34.31 -19.83
C ASP A 552 -13.48 -35.03 -18.71
N ALA A 553 -12.86 -35.14 -17.54
CA ALA A 553 -13.50 -35.75 -16.35
C ALA A 553 -14.67 -34.92 -15.83
N ALA A 554 -14.53 -33.57 -15.77
CA ALA A 554 -15.57 -32.69 -15.30
C ALA A 554 -16.78 -32.61 -16.24
N ASN A 555 -16.59 -32.90 -17.54
CA ASN A 555 -17.66 -32.99 -18.55
C ASN A 555 -18.25 -34.41 -18.69
N ASP A 556 -17.68 -35.41 -18.04
CA ASP A 556 -18.30 -36.72 -17.90
C ASP A 556 -19.51 -36.61 -16.94
N GLU A 557 -20.70 -37.01 -17.41
CA GLU A 557 -21.97 -36.75 -16.71
C GLU A 557 -22.06 -37.51 -15.38
N ASP A 558 -21.50 -38.71 -15.28
CA ASP A 558 -21.48 -39.50 -14.06
C ASP A 558 -20.58 -38.84 -13.01
N ILE A 559 -19.41 -38.39 -13.41
CA ILE A 559 -18.44 -37.66 -12.53
C ILE A 559 -19.01 -36.30 -12.14
N ALA A 560 -19.55 -35.54 -13.10
CA ALA A 560 -20.16 -34.25 -12.83
C ALA A 560 -21.33 -34.34 -11.84
N THR A 561 -22.10 -35.43 -11.89
CA THR A 561 -23.19 -35.68 -10.94
C THR A 561 -22.67 -35.87 -9.52
N VAL A 562 -21.60 -36.66 -9.33
CA VAL A 562 -20.96 -36.82 -8.01
C VAL A 562 -20.33 -35.52 -7.56
N ALA A 563 -19.67 -34.78 -8.43
CA ALA A 563 -19.05 -33.49 -8.12
C ALA A 563 -20.08 -32.44 -7.67
N ARG A 564 -21.26 -32.38 -8.31
CA ARG A 564 -22.39 -31.53 -7.86
C ARG A 564 -22.89 -31.97 -6.48
N ALA A 565 -23.00 -33.28 -6.22
CA ALA A 565 -23.42 -33.80 -4.92
C ALA A 565 -22.40 -33.48 -3.82
N VAL A 566 -21.10 -33.62 -4.08
CA VAL A 566 -20.04 -33.17 -3.16
C VAL A 566 -20.17 -31.70 -2.85
N GLY A 567 -20.39 -30.85 -3.87
CA GLY A 567 -20.64 -29.43 -3.68
C GLY A 567 -21.86 -29.16 -2.78
N ALA A 568 -22.96 -29.89 -2.98
CA ALA A 568 -24.17 -29.75 -2.19
C ALA A 568 -23.98 -30.22 -0.73
N GLU A 569 -23.33 -31.38 -0.51
CA GLU A 569 -23.03 -31.92 0.83
C GLU A 569 -22.11 -30.97 1.61
N SER A 570 -21.00 -30.55 1.01
CA SER A 570 -20.08 -29.59 1.60
C SER A 570 -20.74 -28.22 1.88
N SER A 571 -21.60 -27.75 0.99
CA SER A 571 -22.32 -26.48 1.16
C SER A 571 -23.28 -26.55 2.34
N ALA A 572 -24.02 -27.64 2.47
CA ALA A 572 -24.92 -27.85 3.62
C ALA A 572 -24.15 -27.81 4.94
N ALA A 573 -22.97 -28.45 4.98
CA ALA A 573 -22.08 -28.44 6.15
C ALA A 573 -21.55 -27.04 6.47
N LEU A 574 -21.07 -26.32 5.46
CA LEU A 574 -20.56 -24.94 5.61
C LEU A 574 -21.65 -23.96 6.06
N ILE A 575 -22.87 -24.09 5.55
CA ILE A 575 -24.02 -23.27 5.95
C ILE A 575 -24.40 -23.55 7.41
N ALA A 576 -24.43 -24.83 7.80
CA ALA A 576 -24.78 -25.23 9.16
C ALA A 576 -23.75 -24.74 10.19
N GLU A 577 -22.46 -24.82 9.88
CA GLU A 577 -21.37 -24.47 10.81
C GLU A 577 -21.13 -22.96 10.85
N TYR A 578 -21.05 -22.28 9.68
CA TYR A 578 -20.58 -20.90 9.60
C TYR A 578 -21.67 -19.89 9.23
N GLY A 579 -22.89 -20.34 8.90
CA GLY A 579 -24.01 -19.45 8.58
C GLY A 579 -23.91 -18.77 7.21
N PHE A 580 -23.20 -19.33 6.25
CA PHE A 580 -23.12 -18.77 4.88
C PHE A 580 -24.49 -18.68 4.22
N ASN A 581 -24.66 -17.67 3.35
CA ASN A 581 -25.89 -17.55 2.55
C ASN A 581 -25.98 -18.71 1.55
N ALA A 582 -27.15 -19.37 1.49
CA ALA A 582 -27.34 -20.55 0.65
C ALA A 582 -27.22 -20.28 -0.85
N ASP A 583 -27.81 -19.17 -1.32
CA ASP A 583 -27.78 -18.82 -2.75
C ASP A 583 -26.36 -18.46 -3.19
N GLU A 584 -25.63 -17.72 -2.34
CA GLU A 584 -24.23 -17.41 -2.59
C GLU A 584 -23.36 -18.67 -2.62
N GLN A 585 -23.58 -19.60 -1.69
CA GLN A 585 -22.83 -20.84 -1.62
C GLN A 585 -23.12 -21.75 -2.82
N GLN A 586 -24.37 -21.80 -3.30
CA GLN A 586 -24.71 -22.50 -4.53
C GLN A 586 -23.95 -21.90 -5.73
N GLY A 587 -23.92 -20.57 -5.84
CA GLY A 587 -23.14 -19.89 -6.89
C GLY A 587 -21.63 -20.21 -6.83
N TRP A 588 -21.08 -20.46 -5.64
CA TRP A 588 -19.70 -20.92 -5.49
C TRP A 588 -19.48 -22.31 -6.08
N CYS A 589 -20.39 -23.25 -5.83
CA CYS A 589 -20.33 -24.60 -6.38
C CYS A 589 -20.45 -24.61 -7.90
N GLU A 590 -21.38 -23.83 -8.43
CA GLU A 590 -21.59 -23.70 -9.88
C GLU A 590 -20.35 -23.15 -10.58
N ARG A 591 -19.75 -22.07 -10.04
CA ARG A 591 -18.50 -21.49 -10.56
C ARG A 591 -17.32 -22.47 -10.46
N ALA A 592 -17.23 -23.24 -9.36
CA ALA A 592 -16.18 -24.22 -9.19
C ALA A 592 -16.26 -25.32 -10.25
N LEU A 593 -17.43 -25.87 -10.48
CA LEU A 593 -17.62 -26.92 -11.49
C LEU A 593 -17.40 -26.38 -12.91
N ALA A 594 -17.98 -25.22 -13.25
CA ALA A 594 -17.79 -24.58 -14.54
C ALA A 594 -16.31 -24.31 -14.84
N LYS A 595 -15.53 -23.92 -13.83
CA LYS A 595 -14.08 -23.74 -13.97
C LYS A 595 -13.36 -25.03 -14.38
N TYR A 596 -13.75 -26.17 -13.81
CA TYR A 596 -13.12 -27.47 -14.12
C TYR A 596 -13.62 -28.04 -15.46
N GLN A 597 -14.78 -27.63 -15.94
CA GLN A 597 -15.34 -28.00 -17.24
C GLN A 597 -14.77 -27.19 -18.42
N ASP A 598 -14.00 -26.13 -18.13
CA ASP A 598 -13.42 -25.26 -19.14
C ASP A 598 -12.29 -25.96 -19.92
N GLU A 599 -12.60 -26.41 -21.13
CA GLU A 599 -11.67 -27.10 -22.03
C GLU A 599 -10.52 -26.21 -22.54
N SER A 600 -10.64 -24.90 -22.42
CA SER A 600 -9.55 -23.97 -22.74
C SER A 600 -8.36 -24.06 -21.77
N ILE A 601 -8.58 -24.70 -20.59
CA ILE A 601 -7.57 -24.88 -19.56
C ILE A 601 -6.98 -26.28 -19.68
N SER A 602 -5.74 -26.37 -20.18
CA SER A 602 -5.00 -27.62 -20.20
C SER A 602 -4.51 -27.95 -18.78
N ASP A 603 -5.26 -28.78 -18.05
CA ASP A 603 -4.94 -29.17 -16.66
C ASP A 603 -4.99 -30.71 -16.52
N PRO A 604 -3.81 -31.38 -16.46
CA PRO A 604 -3.74 -32.84 -16.33
C PRO A 604 -4.31 -33.33 -15.00
N ILE A 605 -5.05 -34.43 -15.03
CA ILE A 605 -5.59 -35.11 -13.82
C ILE A 605 -4.47 -35.50 -12.86
N GLU A 606 -3.38 -36.05 -13.36
CA GLU A 606 -2.22 -36.42 -12.55
C GLU A 606 -1.71 -35.28 -11.65
N ARG A 607 -1.62 -34.06 -12.22
CA ARG A 607 -1.25 -32.87 -11.44
C ARG A 607 -2.24 -32.57 -10.31
N ASN A 608 -3.54 -32.75 -10.58
CA ASN A 608 -4.60 -32.46 -9.64
C ASN A 608 -4.78 -33.55 -8.59
N CYS A 609 -4.42 -34.80 -8.86
CA CYS A 609 -4.43 -35.89 -7.89
C CYS A 609 -3.21 -35.93 -6.96
N ARG A 610 -2.11 -35.26 -7.36
CA ARG A 610 -0.81 -35.30 -6.65
C ARG A 610 -0.93 -35.03 -5.16
N ASP A 611 -0.12 -35.75 -4.36
CA ASP A 611 -0.04 -35.64 -2.91
C ASP A 611 -1.38 -35.99 -2.20
N PRO A 612 -1.86 -37.24 -2.35
CA PRO A 612 -3.12 -37.68 -1.73
C PRO A 612 -3.05 -37.71 -0.20
N ILE A 613 -1.88 -37.95 0.40
CA ILE A 613 -1.71 -37.98 1.87
C ILE A 613 -2.13 -36.64 2.46
N ARG A 614 -1.61 -35.52 1.94
CA ARG A 614 -2.01 -34.19 2.41
C ARG A 614 -3.49 -33.93 2.20
N LYS A 615 -4.04 -34.29 1.03
CA LYS A 615 -5.45 -34.05 0.67
C LYS A 615 -6.45 -34.89 1.48
N LEU A 616 -5.99 -35.98 2.08
CA LEU A 616 -6.72 -36.80 3.03
C LEU A 616 -6.52 -36.35 4.48
N GLY A 617 -5.83 -35.27 4.74
CA GLY A 617 -5.69 -34.70 6.09
C GLY A 617 -7.04 -34.38 6.73
N LEU A 618 -7.11 -34.45 8.06
CA LEU A 618 -8.34 -34.31 8.86
C LEU A 618 -9.16 -33.07 8.56
N HIS A 619 -8.50 -31.93 8.32
CA HIS A 619 -9.11 -30.64 8.04
C HIS A 619 -8.94 -30.22 6.57
N ASP A 620 -8.57 -31.16 5.68
CA ASP A 620 -8.46 -30.87 4.26
C ASP A 620 -9.79 -31.18 3.53
N ARG A 621 -9.79 -31.03 2.22
CA ARG A 621 -10.93 -30.94 1.28
C ARG A 621 -11.89 -32.13 1.21
N ILE A 622 -11.52 -33.29 1.75
CA ILE A 622 -12.37 -34.51 1.75
C ILE A 622 -12.87 -34.80 3.16
N LEU A 623 -11.97 -35.03 4.10
CA LEU A 623 -12.34 -35.39 5.49
C LEU A 623 -12.89 -34.19 6.28
N GLY A 624 -12.42 -32.94 5.99
CA GLY A 624 -12.91 -31.75 6.68
C GLY A 624 -14.44 -31.56 6.49
N PRO A 625 -14.95 -31.41 5.27
CA PRO A 625 -16.39 -31.28 5.05
C PRO A 625 -17.16 -32.54 5.47
N LEU A 626 -16.57 -33.73 5.35
CA LEU A 626 -17.20 -34.98 5.83
C LEU A 626 -17.42 -34.97 7.36
N HIS A 627 -16.43 -34.48 8.12
CA HIS A 627 -16.57 -34.32 9.59
C HIS A 627 -17.67 -33.32 9.93
N LEU A 628 -17.74 -32.17 9.25
CA LEU A 628 -18.83 -31.21 9.46
C LEU A 628 -20.21 -31.83 9.14
N CYS A 629 -20.30 -32.66 8.08
CA CYS A 629 -21.52 -33.38 7.79
C CYS A 629 -21.90 -34.33 8.96
N PHE A 630 -20.93 -34.96 9.59
CA PHE A 630 -21.17 -35.79 10.76
C PHE A 630 -21.63 -35.01 11.99
N GLU A 631 -21.05 -33.85 12.23
CA GLU A 631 -21.39 -32.97 13.36
C GLU A 631 -22.83 -32.44 13.27
N HIS A 632 -23.28 -32.20 12.04
CA HIS A 632 -24.61 -31.64 11.77
C HIS A 632 -25.63 -32.66 11.25
N ASP A 633 -25.35 -33.97 11.32
CA ASP A 633 -26.23 -35.05 10.82
C ASP A 633 -26.69 -34.86 9.36
N LEU A 634 -25.78 -34.45 8.48
CA LEU A 634 -26.07 -34.13 7.06
C LEU A 634 -25.71 -35.29 6.10
N PRO A 635 -26.33 -35.35 4.90
CA PRO A 635 -25.94 -36.28 3.85
C PRO A 635 -24.45 -36.12 3.49
N HIS A 636 -23.80 -37.27 3.18
CA HIS A 636 -22.34 -37.29 2.94
C HIS A 636 -21.88 -38.43 2.00
N SER A 637 -22.81 -39.00 1.24
CA SER A 637 -22.51 -40.16 0.39
C SER A 637 -21.54 -39.87 -0.76
N ALA A 638 -21.60 -38.66 -1.32
CA ALA A 638 -20.71 -38.26 -2.41
C ALA A 638 -19.29 -37.94 -1.89
N LEU A 639 -19.17 -37.35 -0.71
CA LEU A 639 -17.87 -37.16 -0.03
C LEU A 639 -17.21 -38.53 0.30
N VAL A 640 -17.99 -39.53 0.74
CA VAL A 640 -17.49 -40.88 0.99
C VAL A 640 -17.05 -41.57 -0.34
N ALA A 641 -17.79 -41.39 -1.42
CA ALA A 641 -17.38 -41.91 -2.74
C ALA A 641 -16.04 -41.29 -3.18
N THR A 642 -15.89 -39.98 -3.00
CA THR A 642 -14.64 -39.25 -3.28
C THR A 642 -13.49 -39.76 -2.40
N LEU A 643 -13.72 -39.99 -1.10
CA LEU A 643 -12.74 -40.54 -0.19
C LEU A 643 -12.24 -41.91 -0.65
N ARG A 644 -13.15 -42.81 -1.05
CA ARG A 644 -12.79 -44.14 -1.57
C ARG A 644 -11.95 -44.06 -2.82
N SER A 645 -12.31 -43.19 -3.77
CA SER A 645 -11.54 -42.97 -5.02
C SER A 645 -10.16 -42.41 -4.74
N ALA A 646 -10.03 -41.49 -3.76
CA ALA A 646 -8.74 -40.93 -3.34
C ALA A 646 -7.83 -41.97 -2.69
N LEU A 647 -8.39 -42.87 -1.88
CA LEU A 647 -7.67 -43.98 -1.25
C LEU A 647 -7.25 -45.06 -2.24
N ALA A 648 -7.96 -45.20 -3.36
CA ALA A 648 -7.65 -46.12 -4.44
C ALA A 648 -6.71 -45.53 -5.51
N TYR A 649 -6.33 -44.26 -5.40
CA TYR A 649 -5.47 -43.63 -6.35
C TYR A 649 -4.01 -44.11 -6.23
N CYS A 650 -3.49 -44.60 -7.35
CA CYS A 650 -2.12 -45.09 -7.46
C CYS A 650 -1.46 -44.41 -8.68
N GLU A 651 -0.33 -43.73 -8.46
CA GLU A 651 0.49 -43.10 -9.47
C GLU A 651 1.97 -43.27 -9.11
N PRO A 652 2.71 -44.13 -9.86
CA PRO A 652 4.11 -44.45 -9.50
C PRO A 652 5.06 -43.23 -9.51
N SER A 653 4.71 -42.15 -10.22
CA SER A 653 5.50 -40.93 -10.25
C SER A 653 5.24 -40.01 -9.03
N ASP A 654 4.23 -40.30 -8.23
CA ASP A 654 3.87 -39.57 -7.01
C ASP A 654 4.24 -40.37 -5.75
N LEU A 655 5.35 -39.97 -5.11
CA LEU A 655 5.83 -40.63 -3.89
C LEU A 655 4.80 -40.71 -2.76
N ALA A 656 3.92 -39.71 -2.64
CA ALA A 656 2.86 -39.72 -1.62
C ALA A 656 1.77 -40.74 -1.97
N ALA A 657 1.44 -40.93 -3.26
CA ALA A 657 0.51 -41.98 -3.69
C ALA A 657 1.10 -43.38 -3.46
N GLU A 658 2.37 -43.60 -3.82
CA GLU A 658 3.10 -44.83 -3.55
C GLU A 658 3.16 -45.13 -2.04
N THR A 659 3.48 -44.16 -1.21
CA THR A 659 3.50 -44.31 0.26
C THR A 659 2.12 -44.64 0.81
N LEU A 660 1.05 -44.02 0.32
CA LEU A 660 -0.32 -44.33 0.73
C LEU A 660 -0.70 -45.76 0.38
N GLU A 661 -0.40 -46.20 -0.85
CA GLU A 661 -0.66 -47.58 -1.31
C GLU A 661 0.07 -48.59 -0.44
N GLN A 662 1.37 -48.38 -0.16
CA GLN A 662 2.15 -49.25 0.74
C GLN A 662 1.56 -49.28 2.14
N THR A 663 1.18 -48.11 2.69
CA THR A 663 0.58 -48.01 4.02
C THR A 663 -0.75 -48.76 4.10
N ILE A 664 -1.59 -48.71 3.08
CA ILE A 664 -2.85 -49.46 2.97
C ILE A 664 -2.58 -50.94 2.87
N ALA A 665 -1.59 -51.38 2.09
CA ALA A 665 -1.22 -52.76 1.95
C ALA A 665 -0.69 -53.38 3.25
N GLU A 666 0.11 -52.61 4.02
CA GLU A 666 0.71 -53.10 5.29
C GLU A 666 -0.25 -53.06 6.48
N HIS A 667 -1.10 -52.05 6.58
CA HIS A 667 -1.90 -51.77 7.78
C HIS A 667 -3.41 -51.93 7.59
N GLY A 668 -3.87 -52.06 6.34
CA GLY A 668 -5.28 -52.00 5.99
C GLY A 668 -5.81 -50.57 5.86
N ILE A 669 -6.90 -50.42 5.14
CA ILE A 669 -7.43 -49.13 4.71
C ILE A 669 -7.78 -48.18 5.89
N TRP A 670 -8.41 -48.72 6.93
CA TRP A 670 -8.79 -47.92 8.11
C TRP A 670 -7.57 -47.40 8.89
N ASN A 671 -6.62 -48.29 9.17
CA ASN A 671 -5.41 -47.88 9.89
C ASN A 671 -4.57 -46.88 9.06
N ALA A 672 -4.53 -47.01 7.73
CA ALA A 672 -3.90 -46.06 6.85
C ALA A 672 -4.56 -44.68 6.96
N VAL A 673 -5.89 -44.60 6.97
CA VAL A 673 -6.63 -43.33 7.17
C VAL A 673 -6.32 -42.74 8.54
N GLN A 674 -6.25 -43.53 9.62
CA GLN A 674 -5.88 -43.01 10.93
C GLN A 674 -4.44 -42.48 11.02
N LEU A 675 -3.51 -43.07 10.27
CA LEU A 675 -2.12 -42.60 10.18
C LEU A 675 -2.01 -41.26 9.40
N VAL A 676 -2.77 -41.11 8.32
CA VAL A 676 -2.80 -39.90 7.50
C VAL A 676 -3.59 -38.78 8.16
N ALA A 677 -4.67 -39.09 8.86
CA ALA A 677 -5.56 -38.16 9.53
C ALA A 677 -5.79 -38.55 11.00
N PRO A 678 -4.83 -38.31 11.88
CA PRO A 678 -4.99 -38.61 13.31
C PRO A 678 -6.19 -37.88 13.90
N GLY A 679 -7.07 -38.65 14.58
CA GLY A 679 -8.32 -38.12 15.15
C GLY A 679 -9.52 -38.17 14.20
N VAL A 680 -9.44 -38.87 13.08
CA VAL A 680 -10.56 -39.11 12.17
C VAL A 680 -11.70 -39.83 12.90
N ASP A 681 -12.95 -39.40 12.63
CA ASP A 681 -14.14 -39.97 13.25
C ASP A 681 -14.30 -41.47 12.90
N SER A 682 -14.57 -42.31 13.93
CA SER A 682 -14.72 -43.77 13.77
C SER A 682 -15.89 -44.14 12.84
N ARG A 683 -16.85 -43.29 12.59
CA ARG A 683 -17.92 -43.52 11.59
C ARG A 683 -17.35 -43.76 10.20
N VAL A 684 -16.20 -43.20 9.86
CA VAL A 684 -15.50 -43.42 8.59
C VAL A 684 -15.12 -44.87 8.38
N GLU A 685 -14.72 -45.62 9.45
CA GLU A 685 -14.40 -47.03 9.38
C GLU A 685 -15.58 -47.87 8.83
N SER A 686 -16.77 -47.66 9.41
CA SER A 686 -17.96 -48.37 8.96
C SER A 686 -18.37 -48.07 7.52
N LEU A 687 -18.12 -46.81 7.07
CA LEU A 687 -18.40 -46.37 5.71
C LEU A 687 -17.39 -46.93 4.70
N LEU A 688 -16.15 -47.17 5.09
CA LEU A 688 -15.13 -47.75 4.19
C LEU A 688 -15.32 -49.29 4.08
N THR A 689 -15.77 -49.95 5.14
CA THR A 689 -15.93 -51.45 5.19
C THR A 689 -17.29 -51.92 4.68
N ALA A 690 -18.30 -51.06 4.61
CA ALA A 690 -19.70 -51.43 4.27
C ALA A 690 -19.92 -52.01 2.84
N ASN A 691 -18.90 -52.11 1.97
CA ASN A 691 -18.96 -52.65 0.63
C ASN A 691 -18.11 -53.92 0.42
N GLU A 692 -17.52 -54.50 1.48
CA GLU A 692 -16.80 -55.81 1.38
C GLU A 692 -17.73 -57.05 1.59
N SER A 693 -19.07 -56.86 1.66
CA SER A 693 -20.05 -57.90 1.85
C SER A 693 -20.98 -58.13 0.66
#